data_80d9cf5927edb2c2c0c2d59224eeb04a
#
_entry.id   80d9cf5927edb2c2c0c2d59224eeb04a
#
_cell.length_a   1.000
_cell.length_b   1.000
_cell.length_c   1.000
_cell.angle_alpha   90.00
_cell.angle_beta   90.00
_cell.angle_gamma   90.00
#
_symmetry.space_group_name_H-M   'P 1'
#
loop_
_entity.id
_entity.type
_entity.pdbx_description
1 polymer ?
#
loop_
_entity_poly.entity_id
_entity_poly.type
_entity_poly.pdbx_seq_one_letter_code
_entity_poly.pdbx_strand_id
1 'polypeptide(L)'
;MASRENSKADGQITNELNILNNPSLQANALESIPWNQPPLCWLTNEQKSHLQSQAQIRQYRLGDKLWSTEAGGYQFFIFTGKVRLREEEEGKPLAALQAGDWFGDLHKVAVECKAIAASKEVVVVCWDTALWAEFSTPQIEEFWLGWEGDTGVRTTAVSESLPPQAMARSAVPQAIAYPEEYKETFSPHRPSSPPHQPVLPSSTYPFVTNWNTAAACLTMVAQHLDHPVKLEWVQRQLRGQNPKNLVEAGEKLGLVLRRLQVSWSELRQLSFPALLQWHSDDSPVPSWVVVYGVKGSNLIIANPLNQDHTCESLPQAVVEAAWDGSLWQAELVSKQEKFNLGWFTPAVWKYRGLLGEVLLASFTLQLLGLGTPLITQVVIDKVMVQQSLPTLDVMAIALLLIALFESILGILRLFIFTHTARRLDLSLSAQLFRHLMRLPLAYFESRRVGDTVARVQELEQIRQFLTGTALTVILDSIFAVVYLVLMFYYNIPLTFVALAVLPLFAALTIISTPILRNWLNETFNRNADSQSFLVETITGIHSVKAHAAEPVARDRWEGLFARFIRTSFKASTTSNISSNIGNFLTNFSSLLILWFGAKLVIEQNLTIGQLVAFQMLSGRVTGPLLRLVQLWQNLQQVLLSVDRIGDILNIAPEAELGTGLVLPPLKGQVSFEQIFFRYQPNVEPVLKGISFNVEPGQFVGIVGRSGSGKSTLSKVLQRLYQIESGRILIDGFDIKSADLASLRQQISVVLQEDFLFNGSVLENITLGNPDISAEQVVEAARLAVAHDFISQLPYGYETNVGERGTALSGGQRQRIALARLFLSPAPILVLDEATSALDSETEQQVLQNLQKISANRTVFLIAHRFAPLKRADLILVLEQGVIAERGTHAELLQQKGLYWSLYQRQQANI
;
A
#
# COMPACT_ATOMS: atom_id res chain seq x y z
N MET A 1 -21.43 26.14 65.28
CA MET A 1 -22.80 25.81 65.70
C MET A 1 -23.75 26.44 64.71
N ALA A 2 -24.50 25.58 64.07
CA ALA A 2 -25.83 25.74 63.44
C ALA A 2 -25.96 26.82 62.36
N SER A 3 -26.53 26.58 61.23
CA SER A 3 -27.46 25.52 60.80
C SER A 3 -27.50 25.46 59.28
N ARG A 4 -27.58 24.24 58.77
CA ARG A 4 -28.10 23.95 57.43
C ARG A 4 -29.58 24.29 57.39
N GLU A 5 -30.01 24.92 56.30
CA GLU A 5 -31.35 24.65 55.79
C GLU A 5 -31.41 24.77 54.25
N ASN A 6 -32.10 23.85 53.68
CA ASN A 6 -32.38 23.63 52.27
C ASN A 6 -33.09 24.85 51.62
N SER A 7 -32.77 25.14 50.41
CA SER A 7 -33.76 25.60 49.46
C SER A 7 -33.46 24.99 48.08
N LYS A 8 -34.27 23.99 47.73
CA LYS A 8 -34.58 23.68 46.32
C LYS A 8 -35.34 24.91 45.80
N ALA A 9 -34.76 25.56 44.84
CA ALA A 9 -35.46 26.55 44.03
C ALA A 9 -35.01 26.35 42.60
N ASP A 10 -35.97 25.99 41.80
CA ASP A 10 -36.13 26.09 40.35
C ASP A 10 -34.98 26.77 39.61
N GLY A 11 -34.40 25.97 38.68
CA GLY A 11 -33.47 26.49 37.68
C GLY A 11 -34.19 27.34 36.65
N GLN A 12 -34.44 28.58 37.00
CA GLN A 12 -34.60 29.63 36.00
C GLN A 12 -33.24 29.87 35.37
N ILE A 13 -33.19 29.61 34.05
CA ILE A 13 -32.06 29.95 33.18
C ILE A 13 -31.80 31.47 33.32
N THR A 14 -30.85 31.87 34.13
CA THR A 14 -30.33 33.23 34.11
C THR A 14 -29.63 33.43 32.79
N ASN A 15 -30.32 33.97 31.82
CA ASN A 15 -29.81 34.54 30.57
C ASN A 15 -28.97 35.79 30.89
N GLU A 16 -27.91 35.68 31.71
CA GLU A 16 -26.87 36.70 31.78
C GLU A 16 -25.83 36.36 30.70
N LEU A 17 -26.05 37.04 29.64
CA LEU A 17 -25.23 37.31 28.46
C LEU A 17 -23.71 37.09 28.66
N ASN A 18 -23.24 35.95 28.24
CA ASN A 18 -21.82 35.69 27.92
C ASN A 18 -21.44 36.35 26.56
N ILE A 19 -21.79 37.64 26.40
CA ILE A 19 -21.39 38.43 25.24
C ILE A 19 -19.92 38.78 25.37
N LEU A 20 -19.17 38.51 24.33
CA LEU A 20 -17.73 38.83 24.27
C LEU A 20 -17.53 40.35 24.38
N ASN A 21 -16.98 40.84 25.49
CA ASN A 21 -16.72 42.26 25.74
C ASN A 21 -15.38 42.74 25.10
N ASN A 22 -14.74 41.91 24.23
CA ASN A 22 -13.49 42.29 23.57
C ASN A 22 -13.74 42.69 22.11
N PRO A 23 -13.68 43.99 21.74
CA PRO A 23 -14.00 44.48 20.40
C PRO A 23 -13.13 43.88 19.27
N SER A 24 -11.89 43.57 19.58
CA SER A 24 -10.96 43.01 18.58
C SER A 24 -11.27 41.54 18.25
N LEU A 25 -11.75 40.75 19.20
CA LEU A 25 -12.16 39.38 18.97
C LEU A 25 -13.53 39.33 18.27
N GLN A 26 -14.42 40.26 18.53
CA GLN A 26 -15.69 40.40 17.83
C GLN A 26 -15.49 40.73 16.35
N ALA A 27 -14.63 41.69 16.02
CA ALA A 27 -14.33 42.06 14.65
C ALA A 27 -13.71 40.89 13.89
N ASN A 28 -12.73 40.19 14.45
CA ASN A 28 -12.08 39.05 13.83
C ASN A 28 -13.05 37.86 13.59
N ALA A 29 -13.97 37.61 14.53
CA ALA A 29 -14.93 36.52 14.40
C ALA A 29 -15.97 36.80 13.29
N LEU A 30 -16.42 38.04 13.15
CA LEU A 30 -17.36 38.47 12.11
C LEU A 30 -16.73 38.48 10.71
N GLU A 31 -15.45 38.86 10.58
CA GLU A 31 -14.73 38.84 9.32
C GLU A 31 -14.40 37.39 8.86
N SER A 32 -14.30 36.47 9.82
CA SER A 32 -13.91 35.09 9.57
C SER A 32 -15.08 34.13 9.37
N ILE A 33 -16.34 34.63 9.33
CA ILE A 33 -17.50 33.80 9.00
C ILE A 33 -17.32 33.24 7.56
N PRO A 34 -17.47 31.93 7.32
CA PRO A 34 -17.21 31.32 6.01
C PRO A 34 -18.36 31.56 5.03
N TRP A 35 -18.54 32.79 4.55
CA TRP A 35 -19.61 33.20 3.63
C TRP A 35 -19.65 32.42 2.31
N ASN A 36 -18.58 31.72 1.97
CA ASN A 36 -18.46 30.91 0.76
C ASN A 36 -18.82 29.43 0.96
N GLN A 37 -19.26 29.07 2.16
CA GLN A 37 -19.59 27.67 2.49
C GLN A 37 -21.11 27.51 2.76
N PRO A 38 -21.68 26.31 2.54
CA PRO A 38 -23.07 26.02 2.89
C PRO A 38 -23.33 26.18 4.39
N PRO A 39 -24.48 26.69 4.82
CA PRO A 39 -25.59 27.20 3.97
C PRO A 39 -25.41 28.65 3.52
N LEU A 40 -24.38 29.36 3.97
CA LEU A 40 -24.18 30.80 3.77
C LEU A 40 -23.87 31.16 2.31
N CYS A 41 -23.29 30.26 1.52
CA CYS A 41 -22.97 30.53 0.13
C CYS A 41 -24.20 30.67 -0.78
N TRP A 42 -25.35 30.16 -0.36
CA TRP A 42 -26.61 30.22 -1.10
C TRP A 42 -27.43 31.52 -0.86
N LEU A 43 -26.97 32.35 0.06
CA LEU A 43 -27.61 33.61 0.41
C LEU A 43 -27.17 34.72 -0.56
N THR A 44 -28.08 35.64 -0.85
CA THR A 44 -27.76 36.87 -1.59
C THR A 44 -26.88 37.83 -0.76
N ASN A 45 -26.23 38.80 -1.39
CA ASN A 45 -25.37 39.73 -0.70
C ASN A 45 -26.15 40.60 0.33
N GLU A 46 -27.42 40.90 0.07
CA GLU A 46 -28.30 41.62 0.99
C GLU A 46 -28.64 40.78 2.24
N GLN A 47 -28.96 39.50 2.02
CA GLN A 47 -29.21 38.53 3.10
C GLN A 47 -27.96 38.27 3.95
N LYS A 48 -26.79 38.15 3.33
CA LYS A 48 -25.50 38.04 4.05
C LYS A 48 -25.24 39.26 4.92
N SER A 49 -25.44 40.46 4.40
CA SER A 49 -25.28 41.71 5.18
C SER A 49 -26.28 41.81 6.33
N HIS A 50 -27.51 41.34 6.14
CA HIS A 50 -28.51 41.29 7.18
C HIS A 50 -28.12 40.27 8.28
N LEU A 51 -27.77 39.03 7.94
CA LEU A 51 -27.29 38.04 8.88
C LEU A 51 -26.04 38.50 9.63
N GLN A 52 -25.10 39.19 8.96
CA GLN A 52 -23.91 39.73 9.59
C GLN A 52 -24.24 40.80 10.65
N SER A 53 -25.26 41.65 10.41
CA SER A 53 -25.68 42.66 11.33
C SER A 53 -26.39 42.11 12.58
N GLN A 54 -26.99 40.93 12.49
CA GLN A 54 -27.75 40.26 13.54
C GLN A 54 -26.97 39.15 14.25
N ALA A 55 -25.73 38.92 13.86
CA ALA A 55 -24.88 37.89 14.42
C ALA A 55 -24.45 38.22 15.85
N GLN A 56 -24.68 37.28 16.78
CA GLN A 56 -24.24 37.40 18.16
C GLN A 56 -23.09 36.47 18.41
N ILE A 57 -21.99 36.97 18.99
CA ILE A 57 -20.84 36.16 19.34
C ILE A 57 -20.86 35.89 20.82
N ARG A 58 -20.85 34.62 21.18
CA ARG A 58 -20.89 34.14 22.57
C ARG A 58 -19.68 33.26 22.88
N GLN A 59 -19.14 33.43 24.09
CA GLN A 59 -18.00 32.66 24.58
C GLN A 59 -18.43 31.81 25.76
N TYR A 60 -18.02 30.52 25.76
CA TYR A 60 -18.34 29.54 26.78
C TYR A 60 -17.07 28.85 27.30
N ARG A 61 -17.10 28.45 28.58
CA ARG A 61 -16.03 27.71 29.24
C ARG A 61 -16.34 26.21 29.25
N LEU A 62 -15.32 25.42 29.47
CA LEU A 62 -15.46 23.98 29.56
C LEU A 62 -16.55 23.56 30.56
N GLY A 63 -17.54 22.82 30.09
CA GLY A 63 -18.68 22.35 30.88
C GLY A 63 -19.94 23.21 30.78
N ASP A 64 -19.87 24.41 30.23
CA ASP A 64 -21.04 25.27 30.07
C ASP A 64 -22.06 24.66 29.08
N LYS A 65 -23.35 24.78 29.37
CA LYS A 65 -24.47 24.42 28.49
C LYS A 65 -24.69 25.55 27.49
N LEU A 66 -24.53 25.28 26.19
CA LEU A 66 -24.69 26.23 25.10
C LEU A 66 -26.17 26.30 24.64
N TRP A 67 -26.76 25.12 24.50
CA TRP A 67 -28.09 24.94 23.92
C TRP A 67 -28.73 23.64 24.41
N SER A 68 -30.06 23.54 24.35
CA SER A 68 -30.82 22.29 24.48
C SER A 68 -32.10 22.37 23.65
N THR A 69 -32.65 21.20 23.30
CA THR A 69 -33.90 21.10 22.55
C THR A 69 -35.10 21.70 23.27
N GLU A 70 -35.08 21.79 24.62
CA GLU A 70 -36.14 22.46 25.42
C GLU A 70 -36.02 23.99 25.43
N ALA A 71 -34.79 24.53 25.30
CA ALA A 71 -34.49 25.97 25.34
C ALA A 71 -34.15 26.48 23.94
N GLY A 72 -35.06 26.28 22.99
CA GLY A 72 -34.86 26.62 21.60
C GLY A 72 -34.71 28.10 21.31
N GLY A 73 -34.60 28.47 20.05
CA GLY A 73 -34.60 29.83 19.52
C GLY A 73 -33.32 30.28 18.83
N TYR A 74 -32.26 29.48 18.81
CA TYR A 74 -30.98 29.87 18.19
C TYR A 74 -30.36 28.78 17.29
N GLN A 75 -29.69 29.23 16.22
CA GLN A 75 -28.85 28.44 15.39
C GLN A 75 -27.39 28.87 15.61
N PHE A 76 -26.47 27.93 15.83
CA PHE A 76 -25.10 28.17 16.22
C PHE A 76 -24.12 27.66 15.17
N PHE A 77 -23.07 28.45 14.96
CA PHE A 77 -21.87 28.06 14.22
C PHE A 77 -20.68 28.11 15.17
N ILE A 78 -19.90 27.04 15.23
CA ILE A 78 -18.72 26.94 16.09
C ILE A 78 -17.54 27.61 15.39
N PHE A 79 -17.11 28.75 15.94
CA PHE A 79 -15.95 29.48 15.43
C PHE A 79 -14.64 28.88 15.94
N THR A 80 -14.54 28.63 17.24
CA THR A 80 -13.39 27.98 17.88
C THR A 80 -13.84 27.06 19.01
N GLY A 81 -13.07 25.99 19.22
CA GLY A 81 -13.32 25.03 20.29
C GLY A 81 -14.10 23.80 19.86
N LYS A 82 -14.59 23.04 20.83
CA LYS A 82 -15.35 21.80 20.64
C LYS A 82 -16.60 21.80 21.49
N VAL A 83 -17.69 21.28 20.95
CA VAL A 83 -18.99 21.14 21.60
C VAL A 83 -19.41 19.68 21.56
N ARG A 84 -20.02 19.17 22.64
CA ARG A 84 -20.59 17.83 22.69
C ARG A 84 -22.10 17.90 22.76
N LEU A 85 -22.76 17.19 21.89
CA LEU A 85 -24.17 16.90 22.01
C LEU A 85 -24.36 15.65 22.87
N ARG A 86 -25.24 15.74 23.88
CA ARG A 86 -25.60 14.62 24.74
C ARG A 86 -27.09 14.53 24.87
N GLU A 87 -27.58 13.33 25.02
CA GLU A 87 -28.98 13.06 25.38
C GLU A 87 -29.30 13.69 26.74
N GLU A 88 -30.49 14.29 26.87
CA GLU A 88 -30.80 15.08 28.05
C GLU A 88 -31.04 14.21 29.28
N GLU A 89 -31.73 13.07 29.14
CA GLU A 89 -32.05 12.15 30.24
C GLU A 89 -30.92 11.22 30.63
N GLU A 90 -30.33 10.51 29.69
CA GLU A 90 -29.29 9.48 29.98
C GLU A 90 -27.86 10.05 29.95
N GLY A 91 -27.66 11.28 29.46
CA GLY A 91 -26.34 11.88 29.34
C GLY A 91 -25.41 11.22 28.34
N LYS A 92 -25.95 10.32 27.51
CA LYS A 92 -25.23 9.56 26.50
C LYS A 92 -24.67 10.51 25.42
N PRO A 93 -23.42 10.40 25.01
CA PRO A 93 -22.87 11.25 23.96
C PRO A 93 -23.49 10.91 22.61
N LEU A 94 -24.11 11.92 21.95
CA LEU A 94 -24.71 11.80 20.63
C LEU A 94 -23.72 12.17 19.53
N ALA A 95 -23.02 13.32 19.69
CA ALA A 95 -22.03 13.77 18.74
C ALA A 95 -20.97 14.67 19.39
N ALA A 96 -19.82 14.80 18.73
CA ALA A 96 -18.78 15.77 19.05
C ALA A 96 -18.60 16.70 17.83
N LEU A 97 -18.85 17.98 18.07
CA LEU A 97 -18.77 19.06 17.07
C LEU A 97 -17.50 19.86 17.28
N GLN A 98 -16.94 20.39 16.21
CA GLN A 98 -15.70 21.17 16.22
C GLN A 98 -15.86 22.47 15.45
N ALA A 99 -14.83 23.31 15.44
CA ALA A 99 -14.83 24.55 14.66
C ALA A 99 -15.20 24.29 13.19
N GLY A 100 -16.19 25.04 12.67
CA GLY A 100 -16.77 24.87 11.34
C GLY A 100 -18.11 24.15 11.32
N ASP A 101 -18.52 23.49 12.41
CA ASP A 101 -19.79 22.75 12.47
C ASP A 101 -20.94 23.66 12.95
N TRP A 102 -22.16 23.25 12.56
CA TRP A 102 -23.41 23.91 12.91
C TRP A 102 -24.22 23.06 13.89
N PHE A 103 -24.97 23.68 14.78
CA PHE A 103 -25.97 23.03 15.65
C PHE A 103 -27.03 24.01 16.12
N GLY A 104 -28.17 23.53 16.54
CA GLY A 104 -29.29 24.33 17.01
C GLY A 104 -30.65 23.85 16.52
N ASP A 105 -31.69 24.68 16.63
CA ASP A 105 -33.07 24.30 16.42
C ASP A 105 -33.47 23.94 15.00
N LEU A 106 -32.72 24.41 13.99
CA LEU A 106 -33.03 24.09 12.60
C LEU A 106 -32.67 22.63 12.24
N HIS A 107 -31.84 22.00 13.08
CA HIS A 107 -31.53 20.61 12.94
C HIS A 107 -32.55 19.75 13.67
N LYS A 108 -33.35 18.98 12.94
CA LYS A 108 -34.30 18.05 13.53
C LYS A 108 -33.57 16.85 14.12
N VAL A 109 -33.37 16.87 15.44
CA VAL A 109 -32.81 15.74 16.19
C VAL A 109 -33.95 14.87 16.71
N ALA A 110 -33.86 13.56 16.53
CA ALA A 110 -34.93 12.63 16.92
C ALA A 110 -35.05 12.42 18.44
N VAL A 111 -34.06 12.91 19.23
CA VAL A 111 -33.93 12.71 20.68
C VAL A 111 -33.69 14.06 21.36
N GLU A 112 -34.28 14.26 22.52
CA GLU A 112 -33.98 15.45 23.34
C GLU A 112 -32.50 15.48 23.74
N CYS A 113 -31.81 16.57 23.35
CA CYS A 113 -30.37 16.68 23.55
C CYS A 113 -29.92 18.09 24.02
N LYS A 114 -28.71 18.10 24.60
CA LYS A 114 -28.06 19.35 25.06
C LYS A 114 -26.66 19.46 24.50
N ALA A 115 -26.27 20.69 24.17
CA ALA A 115 -24.92 21.03 23.70
C ALA A 115 -24.07 21.57 24.87
N ILE A 116 -22.91 20.97 25.11
CA ILE A 116 -22.01 21.32 26.23
C ILE A 116 -20.63 21.65 25.68
N ALA A 117 -20.00 22.72 26.16
CA ALA A 117 -18.63 23.09 25.83
C ALA A 117 -17.64 21.99 26.24
N ALA A 118 -16.84 21.50 25.30
CA ALA A 118 -15.92 20.38 25.48
C ALA A 118 -14.45 20.81 25.40
N SER A 119 -14.14 22.10 25.26
CA SER A 119 -12.78 22.67 25.32
C SER A 119 -12.73 23.82 26.34
N LYS A 120 -11.50 24.20 26.74
CA LYS A 120 -11.32 25.28 27.76
C LYS A 120 -12.05 26.56 27.40
N GLU A 121 -12.16 26.83 26.12
CA GLU A 121 -12.81 28.00 25.57
C GLU A 121 -13.51 27.60 24.27
N VAL A 122 -14.77 27.98 24.12
CA VAL A 122 -15.60 27.79 22.94
C VAL A 122 -16.18 29.11 22.53
N VAL A 123 -15.91 29.57 21.33
CA VAL A 123 -16.51 30.75 20.73
C VAL A 123 -17.47 30.32 19.63
N VAL A 124 -18.72 30.79 19.74
CA VAL A 124 -19.77 30.50 18.76
C VAL A 124 -20.37 31.77 18.23
N VAL A 125 -20.79 31.73 16.98
CA VAL A 125 -21.64 32.74 16.38
C VAL A 125 -23.07 32.19 16.37
N CYS A 126 -24.03 32.95 16.89
CA CYS A 126 -25.41 32.50 16.93
C CYS A 126 -26.36 33.52 16.32
N TRP A 127 -27.41 33.01 15.73
CA TRP A 127 -28.51 33.78 15.14
C TRP A 127 -29.84 33.28 15.65
N ASP A 128 -30.80 34.15 15.74
CA ASP A 128 -32.19 33.79 16.02
C ASP A 128 -32.73 32.89 14.90
N THR A 129 -33.38 31.79 15.23
CA THR A 129 -33.96 30.84 14.28
C THR A 129 -35.00 31.51 13.36
N ALA A 130 -35.70 32.52 13.85
CA ALA A 130 -36.70 33.28 13.10
C ALA A 130 -36.08 33.97 11.85
N LEU A 131 -34.83 34.44 11.95
CA LEU A 131 -34.11 35.03 10.82
C LEU A 131 -33.85 34.03 9.67
N TRP A 132 -33.63 32.81 10.01
CA TRP A 132 -33.40 31.75 8.99
C TRP A 132 -34.70 31.36 8.29
N ALA A 133 -35.86 31.49 8.96
CA ALA A 133 -37.14 31.23 8.36
C ALA A 133 -37.48 32.24 7.23
N GLU A 134 -36.96 33.48 7.30
CA GLU A 134 -37.09 34.47 6.25
C GLU A 134 -36.26 34.18 4.99
N PHE A 135 -35.20 33.38 5.13
CA PHE A 135 -34.24 33.08 4.08
C PHE A 135 -34.34 31.65 3.57
N SER A 136 -35.44 30.93 3.94
CA SER A 136 -35.60 29.52 3.60
C SER A 136 -35.69 29.34 2.07
N THR A 137 -34.81 28.52 1.55
CA THR A 137 -34.85 28.00 0.18
C THR A 137 -34.78 26.47 0.23
N PRO A 138 -35.27 25.77 -0.79
CA PRO A 138 -35.24 24.30 -0.77
C PRO A 138 -33.83 23.73 -0.48
N GLN A 139 -32.76 24.39 -0.92
CA GLN A 139 -31.37 23.98 -0.67
C GLN A 139 -30.94 24.20 0.79
N ILE A 140 -31.40 25.29 1.41
CA ILE A 140 -31.14 25.59 2.82
C ILE A 140 -31.95 24.63 3.71
N GLU A 141 -33.19 24.33 3.36
CA GLU A 141 -34.01 23.35 4.08
C GLU A 141 -33.43 21.94 3.99
N GLU A 142 -32.96 21.53 2.83
CA GLU A 142 -32.29 20.23 2.62
C GLU A 142 -30.98 20.14 3.43
N PHE A 143 -30.25 21.24 3.55
CA PHE A 143 -29.05 21.30 4.39
C PHE A 143 -29.35 21.02 5.86
N TRP A 144 -30.46 21.61 6.39
CA TRP A 144 -30.84 21.40 7.78
C TRP A 144 -31.51 20.02 8.01
N LEU A 145 -32.11 19.41 6.98
CA LEU A 145 -32.76 18.10 7.05
C LEU A 145 -31.74 16.96 6.81
N GLY A 146 -30.59 17.23 6.28
CA GLY A 146 -29.61 16.24 5.85
C GLY A 146 -28.88 15.52 6.97
N TRP A 147 -29.48 15.34 8.12
CA TRP A 147 -28.98 14.60 9.28
C TRP A 147 -29.52 13.17 9.31
N GLU A 148 -29.12 12.34 8.34
CA GLU A 148 -29.51 10.92 8.31
C GLU A 148 -28.31 10.01 8.65
N GLY A 149 -28.44 9.30 9.76
CA GLY A 149 -27.56 8.24 10.26
C GLY A 149 -27.98 7.88 11.68
N ASP A 150 -27.56 6.75 12.22
CA ASP A 150 -27.93 6.22 13.54
C ASP A 150 -27.76 7.22 14.72
N THR A 151 -27.26 8.41 14.47
CA THR A 151 -27.06 9.50 15.43
C THR A 151 -27.63 10.84 15.00
N GLY A 152 -28.19 10.96 13.80
CA GLY A 152 -28.84 12.18 13.31
C GLY A 152 -27.92 13.41 13.12
N VAL A 153 -26.61 13.28 12.97
CA VAL A 153 -25.68 14.42 12.85
C VAL A 153 -24.79 14.32 11.61
N ARG A 154 -25.01 15.24 10.66
CA ARG A 154 -24.08 15.44 9.56
C ARG A 154 -23.00 16.46 9.98
N THR A 155 -21.74 16.01 10.07
CA THR A 155 -20.60 16.91 9.99
C THR A 155 -20.49 17.37 8.54
N THR A 156 -20.60 18.66 8.27
CA THR A 156 -20.31 19.22 6.95
C THR A 156 -18.83 19.02 6.68
N ALA A 157 -18.48 17.94 5.98
CA ALA A 157 -17.15 17.81 5.40
C ALA A 157 -17.02 18.91 4.33
N VAL A 158 -16.36 19.98 4.71
CA VAL A 158 -15.92 20.99 3.75
C VAL A 158 -14.78 20.42 2.96
N SER A 159 -15.06 20.21 1.66
CA SER A 159 -14.14 20.25 0.52
C SER A 159 -12.68 19.84 0.72
N GLU A 160 -12.31 18.87 -0.03
CA GLU A 160 -11.09 18.74 -0.86
C GLU A 160 -9.93 19.70 -0.50
N SER A 161 -9.25 19.53 0.62
CA SER A 161 -7.84 19.87 0.74
C SER A 161 -7.16 19.55 2.08
N LEU A 162 -7.84 18.90 3.03
CA LEU A 162 -7.17 18.35 4.23
C LEU A 162 -7.78 16.99 4.56
N PRO A 163 -6.97 15.96 4.85
CA PRO A 163 -7.53 14.69 5.26
C PRO A 163 -8.33 14.92 6.54
N PRO A 164 -9.58 14.46 6.61
CA PRO A 164 -10.35 14.54 7.84
C PRO A 164 -9.65 13.65 8.87
N GLN A 165 -9.23 14.24 9.96
CA GLN A 165 -9.08 13.46 11.18
C GLN A 165 -10.49 13.03 11.57
N ALA A 166 -10.90 11.90 11.03
CA ALA A 166 -12.14 11.28 11.41
C ALA A 166 -12.01 10.85 12.87
N MET A 167 -12.69 11.55 13.75
CA MET A 167 -13.18 10.90 14.94
C MET A 167 -14.28 9.93 14.49
N ALA A 168 -13.84 8.77 13.95
CA ALA A 168 -14.71 7.65 13.80
C ALA A 168 -15.08 7.19 15.21
N ARG A 169 -16.36 7.16 15.48
CA ARG A 169 -16.88 6.19 16.43
C ARG A 169 -16.27 4.84 16.03
N SER A 170 -15.86 4.06 17.02
CA SER A 170 -15.69 2.62 16.89
C SER A 170 -17.06 1.95 16.67
N ALA A 171 -17.66 2.20 15.50
CA ALA A 171 -18.29 1.09 14.84
C ALA A 171 -17.10 0.30 14.32
N VAL A 172 -16.91 -0.91 14.80
CA VAL A 172 -16.20 -1.96 14.08
C VAL A 172 -16.47 -1.68 12.59
N PRO A 173 -15.46 -1.41 11.76
CA PRO A 173 -15.73 -1.25 10.35
C PRO A 173 -16.43 -2.55 9.99
N GLN A 174 -17.75 -2.51 9.75
CA GLN A 174 -18.40 -3.59 9.03
C GLN A 174 -17.49 -3.73 7.83
N ALA A 175 -16.82 -4.87 7.75
CA ALA A 175 -15.86 -5.16 6.70
C ALA A 175 -16.54 -4.65 5.44
N ILE A 176 -15.95 -3.65 4.79
CA ILE A 176 -16.54 -3.01 3.63
C ILE A 176 -17.00 -4.17 2.79
N ALA A 177 -18.31 -4.38 2.71
CA ALA A 177 -18.87 -5.49 1.97
C ALA A 177 -18.51 -5.18 0.54
N TYR A 178 -17.37 -5.72 0.10
CA TYR A 178 -17.01 -5.68 -1.30
C TYR A 178 -18.19 -6.28 -2.06
N PRO A 179 -18.66 -5.65 -3.13
CA PRO A 179 -19.65 -6.27 -3.99
C PRO A 179 -19.23 -7.72 -4.23
N GLU A 180 -20.16 -8.66 -4.28
CA GLU A 180 -19.84 -10.10 -4.42
C GLU A 180 -18.87 -10.39 -5.56
N GLU A 181 -18.90 -9.59 -6.60
CA GLU A 181 -17.97 -9.53 -7.71
C GLU A 181 -16.48 -9.39 -7.30
N TYR A 182 -16.21 -8.79 -6.12
CA TYR A 182 -14.86 -8.68 -5.55
C TYR A 182 -14.48 -9.87 -4.66
N LYS A 183 -15.46 -10.55 -4.06
CA LYS A 183 -15.19 -11.74 -3.23
C LYS A 183 -14.62 -12.89 -4.06
N GLU A 184 -15.11 -13.09 -5.28
CA GLU A 184 -14.57 -14.13 -6.17
C GLU A 184 -13.16 -13.83 -6.68
N THR A 185 -12.82 -12.55 -6.83
CA THR A 185 -11.48 -12.13 -7.29
C THR A 185 -10.44 -12.13 -6.19
N PHE A 186 -10.87 -12.06 -4.93
CA PHE A 186 -10.01 -11.90 -3.75
C PHE A 186 -10.06 -13.10 -2.80
N SER A 187 -10.86 -14.11 -3.07
CA SER A 187 -10.68 -15.40 -2.42
C SER A 187 -9.25 -15.83 -2.72
N PRO A 188 -8.39 -16.02 -1.69
CA PRO A 188 -7.20 -16.77 -1.94
C PRO A 188 -7.69 -18.09 -2.56
N HIS A 189 -7.28 -18.38 -3.79
CA HIS A 189 -7.29 -19.77 -4.19
C HIS A 189 -6.54 -20.47 -3.06
N ARG A 190 -7.26 -21.14 -2.17
CA ARG A 190 -6.66 -22.28 -1.49
C ARG A 190 -6.05 -23.07 -2.63
N PRO A 191 -4.74 -23.29 -2.68
CA PRO A 191 -4.24 -24.27 -3.59
C PRO A 191 -5.08 -25.51 -3.25
N SER A 192 -5.94 -25.90 -4.18
CA SER A 192 -6.46 -27.25 -4.19
C SER A 192 -5.24 -28.10 -3.87
N SER A 193 -5.35 -29.00 -2.90
CA SER A 193 -4.35 -30.03 -2.54
C SER A 193 -3.46 -30.26 -3.76
N PRO A 194 -2.12 -30.20 -3.64
CA PRO A 194 -1.24 -30.19 -4.80
C PRO A 194 -1.80 -31.25 -5.76
N PRO A 195 -2.07 -30.90 -7.00
CA PRO A 195 -2.71 -31.81 -7.90
C PRO A 195 -1.85 -33.06 -7.83
N HIS A 196 -2.43 -34.19 -7.42
CA HIS A 196 -1.79 -35.47 -7.59
C HIS A 196 -1.45 -35.53 -9.08
N GLN A 197 -0.20 -35.20 -9.41
CA GLN A 197 0.25 -35.34 -10.79
C GLN A 197 -0.05 -36.78 -11.16
N PRO A 198 -0.85 -37.04 -12.19
CA PRO A 198 -1.13 -38.41 -12.59
C PRO A 198 0.21 -39.06 -12.85
N VAL A 199 0.54 -40.11 -12.10
CA VAL A 199 1.75 -40.87 -12.28
C VAL A 199 1.65 -41.49 -13.67
N LEU A 200 2.45 -40.93 -14.59
CA LEU A 200 2.50 -41.42 -15.98
C LEU A 200 3.08 -42.84 -16.03
N PRO A 201 2.82 -43.62 -17.11
CA PRO A 201 3.49 -44.89 -17.32
C PRO A 201 5.01 -44.72 -17.31
N SER A 202 5.74 -45.66 -16.75
CA SER A 202 7.21 -45.59 -16.57
C SER A 202 8.00 -45.32 -17.88
N SER A 203 7.41 -45.63 -19.02
CA SER A 203 7.98 -45.37 -20.37
C SER A 203 7.85 -43.90 -20.82
N THR A 204 7.14 -43.07 -20.10
CA THR A 204 6.87 -41.65 -20.49
C THR A 204 7.84 -40.67 -19.86
N TYR A 205 8.60 -41.10 -18.84
CA TYR A 205 9.56 -40.24 -18.17
C TYR A 205 10.88 -40.13 -18.93
N PRO A 206 11.53 -38.96 -18.96
CA PRO A 206 12.84 -38.77 -19.55
C PRO A 206 13.87 -39.73 -18.94
N PHE A 207 14.68 -40.41 -19.78
CA PHE A 207 15.71 -41.32 -19.35
C PHE A 207 17.02 -41.10 -20.15
N VAL A 208 18.12 -40.92 -19.40
CA VAL A 208 19.45 -40.69 -19.99
C VAL A 208 20.45 -41.61 -19.30
N THR A 209 21.11 -42.49 -20.08
CA THR A 209 22.19 -43.32 -19.57
C THR A 209 23.54 -42.62 -19.66
N ASN A 210 24.27 -42.59 -18.56
CA ASN A 210 25.64 -42.10 -18.56
C ASN A 210 26.37 -42.53 -17.28
N TRP A 211 27.67 -42.78 -17.38
CA TRP A 211 28.54 -43.06 -16.24
C TRP A 211 28.67 -41.91 -15.26
N ASN A 212 28.51 -40.67 -15.75
CA ASN A 212 28.38 -39.49 -14.89
C ASN A 212 26.91 -39.35 -14.49
N THR A 213 26.52 -40.07 -13.44
CA THR A 213 25.14 -40.15 -12.95
C THR A 213 24.55 -38.79 -12.56
N ALA A 214 25.36 -37.91 -11.97
CA ALA A 214 24.95 -36.56 -11.58
C ALA A 214 24.56 -35.71 -12.80
N ALA A 215 25.34 -35.74 -13.86
CA ALA A 215 25.05 -35.00 -15.08
C ALA A 215 23.81 -35.55 -15.81
N ALA A 216 23.68 -36.89 -15.87
CA ALA A 216 22.53 -37.55 -16.46
C ALA A 216 21.24 -37.19 -15.69
N CYS A 217 21.27 -37.24 -14.35
CA CYS A 217 20.15 -36.90 -13.51
C CYS A 217 19.71 -35.44 -13.67
N LEU A 218 20.63 -34.46 -13.66
CA LEU A 218 20.30 -33.07 -13.94
C LEU A 218 19.68 -32.88 -15.34
N THR A 219 20.19 -33.61 -16.35
CA THR A 219 19.63 -33.54 -17.70
C THR A 219 18.20 -34.11 -17.75
N MET A 220 17.95 -35.22 -17.07
CA MET A 220 16.62 -35.85 -16.98
C MET A 220 15.63 -34.96 -16.23
N VAL A 221 16.05 -34.36 -15.11
CA VAL A 221 15.24 -33.39 -14.33
C VAL A 221 14.89 -32.16 -15.17
N ALA A 222 15.88 -31.59 -15.88
CA ALA A 222 15.64 -30.42 -16.73
C ALA A 222 14.67 -30.78 -17.88
N GLN A 223 14.80 -31.94 -18.52
CA GLN A 223 13.88 -32.41 -19.56
C GLN A 223 12.46 -32.63 -19.02
N HIS A 224 12.32 -33.18 -17.81
CA HIS A 224 11.02 -33.36 -17.17
C HIS A 224 10.31 -32.04 -16.83
N LEU A 225 11.08 -31.01 -16.56
CA LEU A 225 10.59 -29.67 -16.26
C LEU A 225 10.45 -28.78 -17.52
N ASP A 226 10.33 -29.37 -18.71
CA ASP A 226 10.24 -28.71 -20.02
C ASP A 226 11.38 -27.71 -20.32
N HIS A 227 12.54 -27.95 -19.75
CA HIS A 227 13.77 -27.19 -20.02
C HIS A 227 14.88 -28.07 -20.60
N PRO A 228 14.77 -28.53 -21.87
CA PRO A 228 15.69 -29.50 -22.45
C PRO A 228 17.11 -28.93 -22.58
N VAL A 229 18.06 -29.60 -21.96
CA VAL A 229 19.49 -29.25 -21.97
C VAL A 229 20.30 -30.40 -22.53
N LYS A 230 21.36 -30.11 -23.28
CA LYS A 230 22.27 -31.15 -23.82
C LYS A 230 23.18 -31.67 -22.70
N LEU A 231 23.30 -33.00 -22.61
CA LEU A 231 24.10 -33.68 -21.60
C LEU A 231 25.56 -33.21 -21.59
N GLU A 232 26.18 -33.00 -22.78
CA GLU A 232 27.58 -32.55 -22.87
C GLU A 232 27.77 -31.19 -22.24
N TRP A 233 26.76 -30.31 -22.29
CA TRP A 233 26.83 -29.02 -21.67
C TRP A 233 26.74 -29.10 -20.13
N VAL A 234 25.87 -29.99 -19.61
CA VAL A 234 25.76 -30.25 -18.16
C VAL A 234 27.06 -30.86 -17.63
N GLN A 235 27.65 -31.80 -18.35
CA GLN A 235 28.94 -32.40 -17.98
C GLN A 235 30.09 -31.38 -17.88
N ARG A 236 30.10 -30.35 -18.75
CA ARG A 236 31.09 -29.27 -18.69
C ARG A 236 30.92 -28.36 -17.49
N GLN A 237 29.68 -28.17 -17.00
CA GLN A 237 29.42 -27.36 -15.84
C GLN A 237 29.67 -28.09 -14.52
N LEU A 238 29.61 -29.40 -14.52
CA LEU A 238 29.73 -30.24 -13.34
C LEU A 238 31.21 -30.59 -13.08
N ARG A 239 31.81 -29.94 -12.07
CA ARG A 239 33.22 -30.17 -11.68
C ARG A 239 33.38 -31.31 -10.67
N GLY A 240 32.61 -32.41 -10.78
CA GLY A 240 32.61 -33.56 -9.88
C GLY A 240 31.21 -33.95 -9.44
N GLN A 241 31.07 -35.12 -8.79
CA GLN A 241 29.77 -35.70 -8.44
C GLN A 241 29.34 -35.38 -7.00
N ASN A 242 30.00 -34.46 -6.32
CA ASN A 242 29.63 -34.06 -4.97
C ASN A 242 28.32 -33.23 -4.93
N PRO A 243 27.51 -33.34 -3.85
CA PRO A 243 26.27 -32.59 -3.72
C PRO A 243 26.40 -31.08 -3.92
N LYS A 244 27.52 -30.46 -3.48
CA LYS A 244 27.77 -29.02 -3.67
C LYS A 244 27.91 -28.68 -5.16
N ASN A 245 28.64 -29.45 -5.90
CA ASN A 245 28.86 -29.24 -7.33
C ASN A 245 27.57 -29.47 -8.14
N LEU A 246 26.73 -30.42 -7.68
CA LEU A 246 25.41 -30.66 -8.25
C LEU A 246 24.48 -29.43 -8.09
N VAL A 247 24.45 -28.83 -6.92
CA VAL A 247 23.64 -27.62 -6.66
C VAL A 247 24.14 -26.45 -7.52
N GLU A 248 25.46 -26.18 -7.56
CA GLU A 248 26.02 -25.13 -8.40
C GLU A 248 25.77 -25.33 -9.89
N ALA A 249 25.84 -26.59 -10.38
CA ALA A 249 25.50 -26.89 -11.76
C ALA A 249 24.01 -26.74 -12.04
N GLY A 250 23.15 -27.12 -11.09
CA GLY A 250 21.71 -26.91 -11.14
C GLY A 250 21.35 -25.41 -11.25
N GLU A 251 21.94 -24.56 -10.42
CA GLU A 251 21.74 -23.10 -10.48
C GLU A 251 22.11 -22.52 -11.86
N LYS A 252 23.21 -22.94 -12.46
CA LYS A 252 23.61 -22.52 -13.80
C LYS A 252 22.66 -23.02 -14.91
N LEU A 253 21.91 -24.08 -14.63
CA LEU A 253 20.83 -24.62 -15.47
C LEU A 253 19.49 -23.93 -15.25
N GLY A 254 19.39 -23.02 -14.27
CA GLY A 254 18.13 -22.42 -13.85
C GLY A 254 17.26 -23.37 -13.01
N LEU A 255 17.89 -24.36 -12.36
CA LEU A 255 17.25 -25.27 -11.42
C LEU A 255 17.64 -24.91 -9.97
N VAL A 256 16.67 -24.82 -9.09
CA VAL A 256 16.92 -24.75 -7.63
C VAL A 256 16.84 -26.16 -7.07
N LEU A 257 17.92 -26.65 -6.49
CA LEU A 257 17.99 -27.94 -5.84
C LEU A 257 17.96 -27.73 -4.32
N ARG A 258 16.84 -28.10 -3.68
CA ARG A 258 16.67 -28.00 -2.20
C ARG A 258 16.92 -29.34 -1.56
N ARG A 259 17.91 -29.43 -0.67
CA ARG A 259 18.13 -30.62 0.12
C ARG A 259 17.08 -30.72 1.23
N LEU A 260 16.41 -31.86 1.29
CA LEU A 260 15.45 -32.22 2.31
C LEU A 260 15.90 -33.52 2.97
N GLN A 261 15.63 -33.68 4.25
CA GLN A 261 15.75 -34.95 4.97
C GLN A 261 14.34 -35.41 5.24
N VAL A 262 13.93 -36.51 4.67
CA VAL A 262 12.53 -36.95 4.69
C VAL A 262 12.42 -38.42 5.00
N SER A 263 11.33 -38.79 5.66
CA SER A 263 10.93 -40.19 5.87
C SER A 263 10.10 -40.72 4.70
N TRP A 264 9.91 -42.04 4.63
CA TRP A 264 9.09 -42.68 3.60
C TRP A 264 7.65 -42.11 3.56
N SER A 265 7.05 -41.80 4.71
CA SER A 265 5.69 -41.28 4.80
C SER A 265 5.58 -39.86 4.24
N GLU A 266 6.61 -39.04 4.39
CA GLU A 266 6.69 -37.66 3.91
C GLU A 266 6.96 -37.60 2.41
N LEU A 267 7.67 -38.59 1.84
CA LEU A 267 7.92 -38.69 0.39
C LEU A 267 6.65 -38.65 -0.45
N ARG A 268 5.53 -39.15 0.06
CA ARG A 268 4.23 -39.14 -0.64
C ARG A 268 3.61 -37.73 -0.77
N GLN A 269 4.07 -36.77 0.02
CA GLN A 269 3.53 -35.41 0.03
C GLN A 269 4.40 -34.42 -0.77
N LEU A 270 5.54 -34.87 -1.30
CA LEU A 270 6.47 -34.03 -2.05
C LEU A 270 6.07 -33.92 -3.53
N SER A 271 6.44 -32.77 -4.11
CA SER A 271 6.41 -32.61 -5.58
C SER A 271 7.67 -33.18 -6.21
N PHE A 272 7.53 -33.85 -7.36
CA PHE A 272 8.61 -34.45 -8.14
C PHE A 272 8.81 -33.64 -9.44
N PRO A 273 10.01 -33.68 -10.05
CA PRO A 273 11.12 -34.63 -9.86
C PRO A 273 12.06 -34.25 -8.71
N ALA A 274 12.73 -35.28 -8.17
CA ALA A 274 13.73 -35.12 -7.13
C ALA A 274 14.94 -36.03 -7.37
N LEU A 275 16.08 -35.69 -6.77
CA LEU A 275 17.31 -36.42 -6.88
C LEU A 275 17.65 -37.13 -5.56
N LEU A 276 18.08 -38.39 -5.63
CA LEU A 276 18.57 -39.16 -4.49
C LEU A 276 20.02 -39.59 -4.67
N GLN A 277 20.75 -39.69 -3.57
CA GLN A 277 21.99 -40.47 -3.53
C GLN A 277 21.66 -41.95 -3.27
N TRP A 278 22.08 -42.82 -4.19
CA TRP A 278 21.80 -44.22 -4.16
C TRP A 278 23.04 -45.05 -3.81
N HIS A 279 22.98 -45.82 -2.74
CA HIS A 279 24.03 -46.72 -2.31
C HIS A 279 23.73 -48.13 -2.88
N SER A 280 24.65 -48.64 -3.68
CA SER A 280 24.57 -50.01 -4.21
C SER A 280 25.68 -50.83 -3.58
N ASP A 281 25.39 -52.09 -3.26
CA ASP A 281 26.36 -53.03 -2.72
C ASP A 281 27.56 -53.28 -3.63
N ASP A 282 27.41 -53.01 -4.93
CA ASP A 282 28.42 -53.23 -5.97
C ASP A 282 29.38 -52.05 -6.16
N SER A 283 29.15 -50.91 -5.52
CA SER A 283 30.00 -49.70 -5.72
C SER A 283 30.22 -48.91 -4.42
N PRO A 284 31.49 -48.65 -4.05
CA PRO A 284 31.80 -47.85 -2.88
C PRO A 284 31.48 -46.34 -2.99
N VAL A 285 31.12 -45.88 -4.19
CA VAL A 285 30.77 -44.47 -4.46
C VAL A 285 29.27 -44.39 -4.70
N PRO A 286 28.54 -43.57 -3.96
CA PRO A 286 27.09 -43.36 -4.17
C PRO A 286 26.82 -42.80 -5.57
N SER A 287 25.85 -43.37 -6.27
CA SER A 287 25.37 -42.89 -7.56
C SER A 287 24.17 -41.96 -7.39
N TRP A 288 23.91 -41.17 -8.40
CA TRP A 288 22.72 -40.31 -8.41
C TRP A 288 21.58 -40.94 -9.19
N VAL A 289 20.35 -40.86 -8.67
CA VAL A 289 19.12 -41.33 -9.34
C VAL A 289 18.05 -40.26 -9.30
N VAL A 290 17.16 -40.23 -10.27
CA VAL A 290 16.01 -39.33 -10.31
C VAL A 290 14.77 -40.06 -9.83
N VAL A 291 14.01 -39.42 -8.97
CA VAL A 291 12.67 -39.88 -8.57
C VAL A 291 11.63 -39.08 -9.29
N TYR A 292 10.67 -39.74 -9.91
CA TYR A 292 9.56 -39.14 -10.62
C TYR A 292 8.23 -39.26 -9.90
N GLY A 293 8.10 -40.09 -8.90
CA GLY A 293 6.89 -40.22 -8.13
C GLY A 293 6.80 -41.49 -7.29
N VAL A 294 5.74 -41.55 -6.47
CA VAL A 294 5.40 -42.69 -5.63
C VAL A 294 4.09 -43.30 -6.11
N LYS A 295 4.09 -44.57 -6.46
CA LYS A 295 2.90 -45.33 -6.88
C LYS A 295 2.57 -46.43 -5.87
N GLY A 296 1.58 -46.19 -5.02
CA GLY A 296 1.24 -47.11 -3.94
C GLY A 296 2.35 -47.20 -2.90
N SER A 297 2.98 -48.39 -2.75
CA SER A 297 4.16 -48.64 -1.90
C SER A 297 5.48 -48.61 -2.64
N ASN A 298 5.48 -48.29 -3.94
CA ASN A 298 6.66 -48.32 -4.77
C ASN A 298 7.09 -46.93 -5.21
N LEU A 299 8.43 -46.71 -5.29
CA LEU A 299 9.04 -45.49 -5.79
C LEU A 299 9.44 -45.67 -7.26
N ILE A 300 9.08 -44.71 -8.11
CA ILE A 300 9.48 -44.72 -9.55
C ILE A 300 10.81 -43.97 -9.64
N ILE A 301 11.87 -44.69 -9.99
CA ILE A 301 13.22 -44.14 -10.12
C ILE A 301 13.78 -44.35 -11.54
N ALA A 302 14.63 -43.40 -11.95
CA ALA A 302 15.48 -43.53 -13.12
C ALA A 302 16.94 -43.60 -12.67
N ASN A 303 17.55 -44.76 -12.84
CA ASN A 303 18.96 -44.96 -12.54
C ASN A 303 19.79 -44.87 -13.86
N PRO A 304 20.66 -43.84 -14.00
CA PRO A 304 21.46 -43.66 -15.23
C PRO A 304 22.40 -44.79 -15.58
N LEU A 305 22.68 -45.70 -14.66
CA LEU A 305 23.54 -46.87 -14.87
C LEU A 305 22.78 -48.08 -15.43
N ASN A 306 21.44 -48.02 -15.41
CA ASN A 306 20.61 -49.09 -15.94
C ASN A 306 20.70 -49.14 -17.46
N GLN A 307 21.05 -50.33 -18.05
CA GLN A 307 21.21 -50.54 -19.48
C GLN A 307 19.87 -50.70 -20.22
N ASP A 308 18.77 -51.01 -19.50
CA ASP A 308 17.44 -51.22 -20.07
C ASP A 308 16.73 -49.93 -20.49
N HIS A 309 17.32 -48.77 -20.27
CA HIS A 309 16.77 -47.44 -20.62
C HIS A 309 15.33 -47.21 -20.11
N THR A 310 14.93 -47.81 -19.00
CA THR A 310 13.59 -47.71 -18.43
C THR A 310 13.62 -47.30 -16.96
N CYS A 311 12.59 -46.59 -16.53
CA CYS A 311 12.39 -46.28 -15.13
C CYS A 311 11.92 -47.53 -14.38
N GLU A 312 12.49 -47.76 -13.23
CA GLU A 312 12.18 -48.88 -12.34
C GLU A 312 11.17 -48.49 -11.26
N SER A 313 10.34 -49.45 -10.87
CA SER A 313 9.39 -49.29 -9.77
C SER A 313 9.84 -50.16 -8.59
N LEU A 314 10.51 -49.52 -7.62
CA LEU A 314 11.10 -50.23 -6.47
C LEU A 314 10.22 -50.19 -5.23
N PRO A 315 10.07 -51.31 -4.50
CA PRO A 315 9.29 -51.35 -3.27
C PRO A 315 10.03 -50.64 -2.11
N GLN A 316 9.27 -50.18 -1.12
CA GLN A 316 9.76 -49.43 0.04
C GLN A 316 10.98 -50.09 0.70
N ALA A 317 10.96 -51.42 0.95
CA ALA A 317 12.04 -52.12 1.63
C ALA A 317 13.40 -52.02 0.90
N VAL A 318 13.39 -52.00 -0.42
CA VAL A 318 14.60 -51.85 -1.24
C VAL A 318 15.12 -50.41 -1.21
N VAL A 319 14.18 -49.45 -1.23
CA VAL A 319 14.54 -48.03 -1.19
C VAL A 319 15.12 -47.64 0.16
N GLU A 320 14.52 -48.09 1.26
CA GLU A 320 15.01 -47.81 2.61
C GLU A 320 16.38 -48.44 2.89
N ALA A 321 16.73 -49.53 2.22
CA ALA A 321 18.05 -50.16 2.35
C ALA A 321 19.17 -49.39 1.61
N ALA A 322 18.84 -48.75 0.48
CA ALA A 322 19.78 -48.07 -0.39
C ALA A 322 19.85 -46.55 -0.29
N TRP A 323 18.99 -45.93 0.56
CA TRP A 323 18.83 -44.51 0.69
C TRP A 323 18.93 -44.03 2.16
N ASP A 324 19.65 -42.93 2.39
CA ASP A 324 19.94 -42.35 3.71
C ASP A 324 18.88 -41.35 4.21
N GLY A 325 17.76 -41.20 3.51
CA GLY A 325 16.72 -40.19 3.80
C GLY A 325 16.98 -38.79 3.20
N SER A 326 18.14 -38.56 2.58
CA SER A 326 18.45 -37.30 1.89
C SER A 326 17.88 -37.25 0.48
N LEU A 327 17.18 -36.16 0.17
CA LEU A 327 16.56 -35.91 -1.13
C LEU A 327 16.86 -34.47 -1.58
N TRP A 328 17.11 -34.27 -2.88
CA TRP A 328 17.22 -32.93 -3.49
C TRP A 328 16.02 -32.71 -4.42
N GLN A 329 15.05 -31.96 -3.93
CA GLN A 329 13.90 -31.53 -4.71
C GLN A 329 14.34 -30.52 -5.75
N ALA A 330 13.95 -30.73 -7.01
CA ALA A 330 14.30 -29.87 -8.12
C ALA A 330 13.10 -29.04 -8.59
N GLU A 331 13.29 -27.74 -8.64
CA GLU A 331 12.32 -26.76 -9.17
C GLU A 331 13.00 -25.91 -10.24
N LEU A 332 12.29 -25.58 -11.30
CA LEU A 332 12.77 -24.53 -12.21
C LEU A 332 12.79 -23.21 -11.45
N VAL A 333 13.89 -22.49 -11.56
CA VAL A 333 13.86 -21.06 -11.29
C VAL A 333 12.84 -20.49 -12.27
N SER A 334 11.62 -20.24 -11.82
CA SER A 334 10.70 -19.47 -12.64
C SER A 334 11.44 -18.19 -12.97
N LYS A 335 11.74 -17.95 -14.26
CA LYS A 335 12.15 -16.62 -14.70
C LYS A 335 11.03 -15.74 -14.22
N GLN A 336 11.24 -15.03 -13.12
CA GLN A 336 10.32 -13.98 -12.76
C GLN A 336 10.25 -13.10 -13.98
N GLU A 337 9.14 -13.16 -14.69
CA GLU A 337 8.91 -12.28 -15.82
C GLU A 337 9.06 -10.87 -15.25
N LYS A 338 10.09 -10.17 -15.74
CA LYS A 338 10.32 -8.79 -15.31
C LYS A 338 9.01 -8.05 -15.48
N PHE A 339 8.63 -7.34 -14.44
CA PHE A 339 7.44 -6.49 -14.47
C PHE A 339 7.49 -5.60 -15.73
N ASN A 340 6.46 -5.67 -16.53
CA ASN A 340 6.31 -4.94 -17.77
C ASN A 340 4.84 -4.51 -17.97
N LEU A 341 4.56 -3.78 -19.03
CA LEU A 341 3.19 -3.39 -19.35
C LEU A 341 2.22 -4.58 -19.52
N GLY A 342 2.72 -5.76 -19.86
CA GLY A 342 1.94 -6.99 -19.95
C GLY A 342 1.29 -7.40 -18.63
N TRP A 343 1.86 -7.01 -17.49
CA TRP A 343 1.28 -7.27 -16.18
C TRP A 343 -0.11 -6.65 -15.98
N PHE A 344 -0.40 -5.55 -16.70
CA PHE A 344 -1.70 -4.88 -16.63
C PHE A 344 -2.76 -5.53 -17.53
N THR A 345 -2.35 -6.39 -18.47
CA THR A 345 -3.27 -6.97 -19.47
C THR A 345 -4.41 -7.78 -18.85
N PRO A 346 -4.22 -8.64 -17.83
CA PRO A 346 -5.31 -9.37 -17.21
C PRO A 346 -6.33 -8.45 -16.54
N ALA A 347 -5.84 -7.39 -15.88
CA ALA A 347 -6.69 -6.40 -15.22
C ALA A 347 -7.52 -5.60 -16.23
N VAL A 348 -6.93 -5.17 -17.35
CA VAL A 348 -7.63 -4.47 -18.44
C VAL A 348 -8.63 -5.42 -19.13
N TRP A 349 -8.23 -6.67 -19.40
CA TRP A 349 -9.08 -7.66 -20.07
C TRP A 349 -10.33 -8.02 -19.27
N LYS A 350 -10.25 -7.97 -17.94
CA LYS A 350 -11.41 -8.16 -17.06
C LYS A 350 -12.54 -7.16 -17.36
N TYR A 351 -12.19 -5.93 -17.72
CA TYR A 351 -13.16 -4.85 -18.00
C TYR A 351 -13.43 -4.65 -19.50
N ARG A 352 -13.12 -5.64 -20.35
CA ARG A 352 -13.29 -5.57 -21.81
C ARG A 352 -14.70 -5.19 -22.27
N GLY A 353 -15.74 -5.58 -21.52
CA GLY A 353 -17.13 -5.23 -21.85
C GLY A 353 -17.37 -3.72 -21.73
N LEU A 354 -17.02 -3.12 -20.58
CA LEU A 354 -17.13 -1.67 -20.34
C LEU A 354 -16.24 -0.86 -21.29
N LEU A 355 -15.03 -1.36 -21.56
CA LEU A 355 -14.15 -0.72 -22.54
C LEU A 355 -14.74 -0.81 -23.96
N GLY A 356 -15.41 -1.90 -24.28
CA GLY A 356 -16.16 -2.05 -25.54
C GLY A 356 -17.30 -1.03 -25.68
N GLU A 357 -18.05 -0.78 -24.61
CA GLU A 357 -19.08 0.26 -24.58
C GLU A 357 -18.49 1.67 -24.82
N VAL A 358 -17.36 1.98 -24.17
CA VAL A 358 -16.63 3.23 -24.40
C VAL A 358 -16.17 3.36 -25.86
N LEU A 359 -15.66 2.26 -26.45
CA LEU A 359 -15.27 2.23 -27.86
C LEU A 359 -16.47 2.42 -28.78
N LEU A 360 -17.60 1.78 -28.51
CA LEU A 360 -18.83 1.93 -29.27
C LEU A 360 -19.36 3.37 -29.22
N ALA A 361 -19.42 3.95 -28.02
CA ALA A 361 -19.82 5.35 -27.86
C ALA A 361 -18.87 6.30 -28.61
N SER A 362 -17.56 6.05 -28.52
CA SER A 362 -16.57 6.85 -29.22
C SER A 362 -16.68 6.68 -30.75
N PHE A 363 -16.94 5.46 -31.23
CA PHE A 363 -17.19 5.18 -32.64
C PHE A 363 -18.40 5.95 -33.14
N THR A 364 -19.52 5.92 -32.41
CA THR A 364 -20.75 6.67 -32.75
C THR A 364 -20.51 8.17 -32.77
N LEU A 365 -19.74 8.70 -31.79
CA LEU A 365 -19.34 10.11 -31.78
C LEU A 365 -18.54 10.52 -33.02
N GLN A 366 -17.63 9.68 -33.47
CA GLN A 366 -16.85 9.93 -34.66
C GLN A 366 -17.70 9.89 -35.94
N LEU A 367 -18.69 8.98 -36.01
CA LEU A 367 -19.65 8.95 -37.11
C LEU A 367 -20.51 10.21 -37.16
N LEU A 368 -21.06 10.64 -36.01
CA LEU A 368 -21.82 11.89 -35.94
C LEU A 368 -20.97 13.08 -36.39
N GLY A 369 -19.69 13.07 -35.94
CA GLY A 369 -18.73 14.10 -36.33
C GLY A 369 -18.46 14.23 -37.84
N LEU A 370 -18.70 13.18 -38.66
CA LEU A 370 -18.65 13.27 -40.12
C LEU A 370 -19.82 14.09 -40.69
N GLY A 371 -20.95 14.11 -40.01
CA GLY A 371 -22.14 14.82 -40.45
C GLY A 371 -21.93 16.34 -40.55
N THR A 372 -21.23 16.94 -39.59
CA THR A 372 -21.03 18.38 -39.50
C THR A 372 -20.32 18.97 -40.74
N PRO A 373 -19.17 18.49 -41.26
CA PRO A 373 -18.55 18.98 -42.48
C PRO A 373 -19.43 18.79 -43.70
N LEU A 374 -20.11 17.64 -43.82
CA LEU A 374 -20.93 17.33 -44.98
C LEU A 374 -22.19 18.21 -45.05
N ILE A 375 -22.86 18.43 -43.93
CA ILE A 375 -24.03 19.31 -43.84
C ILE A 375 -23.59 20.76 -44.13
N THR A 376 -22.47 21.19 -43.54
CA THR A 376 -21.94 22.55 -43.82
C THR A 376 -21.64 22.76 -45.29
N GLN A 377 -21.07 21.78 -45.98
CA GLN A 377 -20.87 21.82 -47.41
C GLN A 377 -22.21 22.01 -48.16
N VAL A 378 -23.23 21.19 -47.84
CA VAL A 378 -24.54 21.26 -48.48
C VAL A 378 -25.19 22.64 -48.26
N VAL A 379 -25.07 23.18 -47.06
CA VAL A 379 -25.60 24.53 -46.76
C VAL A 379 -24.93 25.58 -47.63
N ILE A 380 -23.61 25.57 -47.76
CA ILE A 380 -22.89 26.58 -48.55
C ILE A 380 -23.14 26.41 -50.07
N ASP A 381 -23.02 25.17 -50.58
CA ASP A 381 -23.04 24.91 -52.01
C ASP A 381 -24.45 24.87 -52.62
N LYS A 382 -25.45 24.46 -51.84
CA LYS A 382 -26.82 24.30 -52.35
C LYS A 382 -27.82 25.27 -51.74
N VAL A 383 -27.89 25.32 -50.42
CA VAL A 383 -28.91 26.08 -49.72
C VAL A 383 -28.74 27.59 -49.93
N MET A 384 -27.51 28.09 -49.79
CA MET A 384 -27.21 29.50 -50.00
C MET A 384 -27.36 29.91 -51.48
N VAL A 385 -26.90 29.08 -52.43
CA VAL A 385 -27.02 29.35 -53.86
C VAL A 385 -28.44 29.30 -54.31
N GLN A 386 -29.28 28.39 -53.83
CA GLN A 386 -30.69 28.26 -54.18
C GLN A 386 -31.63 29.17 -53.36
N GLN A 387 -31.10 29.90 -52.39
CA GLN A 387 -31.85 30.76 -51.45
C GLN A 387 -33.02 30.06 -50.76
N SER A 388 -32.89 28.74 -50.42
CA SER A 388 -33.95 27.94 -49.85
C SER A 388 -33.94 28.03 -48.31
N LEU A 389 -34.75 28.95 -47.77
CA LEU A 389 -34.90 29.08 -46.30
C LEU A 389 -35.44 27.80 -45.62
N PRO A 390 -36.47 27.08 -46.15
CA PRO A 390 -36.96 25.86 -45.49
C PRO A 390 -35.90 24.76 -45.39
N THR A 391 -35.01 24.66 -46.39
CA THR A 391 -33.91 23.67 -46.35
C THR A 391 -32.84 24.10 -45.35
N LEU A 392 -32.61 25.40 -45.20
CA LEU A 392 -31.69 25.94 -44.18
C LEU A 392 -32.17 25.56 -42.77
N ASP A 393 -33.45 25.75 -42.51
CA ASP A 393 -34.05 25.43 -41.21
C ASP A 393 -33.89 23.94 -40.87
N VAL A 394 -34.16 23.04 -41.82
CA VAL A 394 -33.98 21.60 -41.66
C VAL A 394 -32.50 21.25 -41.40
N MET A 395 -31.56 21.85 -42.15
CA MET A 395 -30.13 21.58 -41.92
C MET A 395 -29.63 22.16 -40.61
N ALA A 396 -30.15 23.32 -40.18
CA ALA A 396 -29.82 23.90 -38.87
C ALA A 396 -30.33 23.00 -37.70
N ILE A 397 -31.58 22.50 -37.83
CA ILE A 397 -32.13 21.53 -36.85
C ILE A 397 -31.29 20.25 -36.84
N ALA A 398 -30.89 19.73 -38.00
CA ALA A 398 -30.05 18.53 -38.08
C ALA A 398 -28.68 18.74 -37.39
N LEU A 399 -28.02 19.89 -37.61
CA LEU A 399 -26.78 20.26 -36.93
C LEU A 399 -26.97 20.37 -35.40
N LEU A 400 -28.10 20.99 -34.97
CA LEU A 400 -28.43 21.08 -33.54
C LEU A 400 -28.61 19.70 -32.90
N LEU A 401 -29.35 18.81 -33.59
CA LEU A 401 -29.54 17.44 -33.10
C LEU A 401 -28.21 16.68 -33.03
N ILE A 402 -27.36 16.77 -34.04
CA ILE A 402 -26.03 16.18 -34.04
C ILE A 402 -25.23 16.68 -32.84
N ALA A 403 -25.18 18.01 -32.63
CA ALA A 403 -24.46 18.62 -31.51
C ALA A 403 -25.02 18.15 -30.15
N LEU A 404 -26.34 18.03 -30.02
CA LEU A 404 -27.00 17.54 -28.82
C LEU A 404 -26.64 16.07 -28.53
N PHE A 405 -26.72 15.20 -29.56
CA PHE A 405 -26.34 13.80 -29.42
C PHE A 405 -24.84 13.63 -29.14
N GLU A 406 -23.96 14.41 -29.80
CA GLU A 406 -22.52 14.43 -29.49
C GLU A 406 -22.26 14.80 -28.03
N SER A 407 -22.97 15.79 -27.50
CA SER A 407 -22.83 16.21 -26.10
C SER A 407 -23.30 15.11 -25.15
N ILE A 408 -24.49 14.55 -25.36
CA ILE A 408 -25.05 13.49 -24.50
C ILE A 408 -24.14 12.24 -24.49
N LEU A 409 -23.77 11.77 -25.69
CA LEU A 409 -22.89 10.60 -25.82
C LEU A 409 -21.49 10.87 -25.26
N GLY A 410 -21.00 12.11 -25.39
CA GLY A 410 -19.75 12.57 -24.81
C GLY A 410 -19.74 12.45 -23.28
N ILE A 411 -20.83 12.92 -22.65
CA ILE A 411 -21.01 12.83 -21.18
C ILE A 411 -21.12 11.35 -20.76
N LEU A 412 -21.95 10.56 -21.45
CA LEU A 412 -22.12 9.14 -21.13
C LEU A 412 -20.82 8.37 -21.26
N ARG A 413 -20.09 8.59 -22.35
CA ARG A 413 -18.74 8.02 -22.56
C ARG A 413 -17.80 8.37 -21.41
N LEU A 414 -17.74 9.66 -21.03
CA LEU A 414 -16.88 10.13 -19.94
C LEU A 414 -17.25 9.45 -18.62
N PHE A 415 -18.54 9.31 -18.33
CA PHE A 415 -19.03 8.66 -17.13
C PHE A 415 -18.61 7.18 -17.05
N ILE A 416 -18.91 6.39 -18.09
CA ILE A 416 -18.57 4.96 -18.15
C ILE A 416 -17.04 4.80 -18.06
N PHE A 417 -16.31 5.65 -18.77
CA PHE A 417 -14.87 5.63 -18.77
C PHE A 417 -14.27 5.91 -17.38
N THR A 418 -14.72 6.98 -16.72
CA THR A 418 -14.25 7.36 -15.39
C THR A 418 -14.58 6.27 -14.36
N HIS A 419 -15.78 5.70 -14.42
CA HIS A 419 -16.19 4.61 -13.56
C HIS A 419 -15.27 3.39 -13.71
N THR A 420 -14.99 2.98 -14.94
CA THR A 420 -14.10 1.86 -15.25
C THR A 420 -12.67 2.13 -14.77
N ALA A 421 -12.17 3.36 -14.98
CA ALA A 421 -10.86 3.79 -14.54
C ALA A 421 -10.70 3.67 -13.01
N ARG A 422 -11.71 4.10 -12.24
CA ARG A 422 -11.67 4.01 -10.77
C ARG A 422 -11.69 2.57 -10.24
N ARG A 423 -12.44 1.68 -10.90
CA ARG A 423 -12.43 0.24 -10.55
C ARG A 423 -11.05 -0.40 -10.81
N LEU A 424 -10.43 -0.05 -11.93
CA LEU A 424 -9.09 -0.52 -12.27
C LEU A 424 -8.07 -0.01 -11.26
N ASP A 425 -8.18 1.26 -10.87
CA ASP A 425 -7.32 1.91 -9.88
C ASP A 425 -7.34 1.15 -8.54
N LEU A 426 -8.52 0.91 -8.00
CA LEU A 426 -8.67 0.14 -6.75
C LEU A 426 -8.02 -1.25 -6.85
N SER A 427 -8.24 -1.95 -7.96
CA SER A 427 -7.68 -3.29 -8.17
C SER A 427 -6.15 -3.28 -8.22
N LEU A 428 -5.55 -2.36 -8.97
CA LEU A 428 -4.10 -2.25 -9.14
C LEU A 428 -3.40 -1.78 -7.85
N SER A 429 -3.97 -0.76 -7.20
CA SER A 429 -3.42 -0.25 -5.93
C SER A 429 -3.46 -1.32 -4.83
N ALA A 430 -4.56 -2.08 -4.74
CA ALA A 430 -4.66 -3.19 -3.79
C ALA A 430 -3.67 -4.33 -4.09
N GLN A 431 -3.39 -4.62 -5.37
CA GLN A 431 -2.39 -5.62 -5.76
C GLN A 431 -0.97 -5.16 -5.39
N LEU A 432 -0.63 -3.89 -5.70
CA LEU A 432 0.66 -3.32 -5.34
C LEU A 432 0.86 -3.29 -3.83
N PHE A 433 -0.16 -2.84 -3.07
CA PHE A 433 -0.09 -2.82 -1.61
C PHE A 433 0.10 -4.21 -1.00
N ARG A 434 -0.62 -5.22 -1.51
CA ARG A 434 -0.43 -6.62 -1.07
C ARG A 434 0.97 -7.13 -1.37
N HIS A 435 1.54 -6.81 -2.53
CA HIS A 435 2.91 -7.19 -2.85
C HIS A 435 3.90 -6.49 -1.91
N LEU A 436 3.70 -5.19 -1.66
CA LEU A 436 4.53 -4.40 -0.76
C LEU A 436 4.55 -5.01 0.64
N MET A 437 3.38 -5.43 1.18
CA MET A 437 3.30 -6.07 2.50
C MET A 437 3.96 -7.45 2.58
N ARG A 438 4.32 -8.04 1.45
CA ARG A 438 5.01 -9.35 1.36
C ARG A 438 6.51 -9.21 1.14
N LEU A 439 7.02 -8.01 0.94
CA LEU A 439 8.45 -7.81 0.73
C LEU A 439 9.24 -8.08 2.02
N PRO A 440 10.46 -8.62 1.91
CA PRO A 440 11.31 -8.86 3.07
C PRO A 440 11.68 -7.58 3.79
N LEU A 441 11.89 -7.66 5.11
CA LEU A 441 12.26 -6.51 5.95
C LEU A 441 13.51 -5.78 5.43
N ALA A 442 14.47 -6.51 4.88
CA ALA A 442 15.68 -5.98 4.28
C ALA A 442 15.42 -4.92 3.19
N TYR A 443 14.31 -5.06 2.44
CA TYR A 443 13.90 -4.07 1.45
C TYR A 443 13.61 -2.71 2.09
N PHE A 444 12.86 -2.72 3.19
CA PHE A 444 12.45 -1.48 3.89
C PHE A 444 13.60 -0.85 4.67
N GLU A 445 14.49 -1.66 5.28
CA GLU A 445 15.65 -1.15 6.02
C GLU A 445 16.74 -0.58 5.08
N SER A 446 16.81 -1.04 3.83
CA SER A 446 17.80 -0.57 2.85
C SER A 446 17.39 0.68 2.08
N ARG A 447 16.13 1.10 2.17
CA ARG A 447 15.54 2.20 1.37
C ARG A 447 14.88 3.25 2.23
N ARG A 448 14.87 4.48 1.74
CA ARG A 448 14.15 5.58 2.40
C ARG A 448 12.64 5.43 2.18
N VAL A 449 11.86 5.73 3.20
CA VAL A 449 10.39 5.68 3.13
C VAL A 449 9.86 6.57 1.99
N GLY A 450 10.40 7.79 1.85
CA GLY A 450 10.00 8.71 0.79
C GLY A 450 10.20 8.17 -0.62
N ASP A 451 11.30 7.42 -0.86
CA ASP A 451 11.55 6.79 -2.17
C ASP A 451 10.49 5.71 -2.48
N THR A 452 10.10 4.93 -1.46
CA THR A 452 9.08 3.89 -1.63
C THR A 452 7.72 4.51 -1.92
N VAL A 453 7.34 5.58 -1.19
CA VAL A 453 6.09 6.31 -1.40
C VAL A 453 6.06 6.95 -2.79
N ALA A 454 7.14 7.61 -3.23
CA ALA A 454 7.24 8.22 -4.56
C ALA A 454 7.06 7.17 -5.68
N ARG A 455 7.63 5.97 -5.52
CA ARG A 455 7.46 4.87 -6.49
C ARG A 455 6.04 4.33 -6.52
N VAL A 456 5.37 4.25 -5.39
CA VAL A 456 3.94 3.85 -5.34
C VAL A 456 3.07 4.88 -6.08
N GLN A 457 3.38 6.17 -5.96
CA GLN A 457 2.67 7.23 -6.68
C GLN A 457 2.83 7.15 -8.21
N GLU A 458 3.91 6.54 -8.71
CA GLU A 458 4.09 6.31 -10.16
C GLU A 458 3.00 5.42 -10.78
N LEU A 459 2.32 4.59 -9.97
CA LEU A 459 1.18 3.80 -10.43
C LEU A 459 0.06 4.68 -11.01
N GLU A 460 -0.12 5.87 -10.48
CA GLU A 460 -1.08 6.86 -10.97
C GLU A 460 -0.78 7.26 -12.41
N GLN A 461 0.49 7.46 -12.77
CA GLN A 461 0.91 7.81 -14.13
C GLN A 461 0.57 6.69 -15.12
N ILE A 462 0.87 5.44 -14.74
CA ILE A 462 0.56 4.27 -15.56
C ILE A 462 -0.94 4.13 -15.75
N ARG A 463 -1.70 4.27 -14.68
CA ARG A 463 -3.16 4.21 -14.70
C ARG A 463 -3.75 5.27 -15.63
N GLN A 464 -3.36 6.53 -15.46
CA GLN A 464 -3.83 7.64 -16.30
C GLN A 464 -3.56 7.40 -17.79
N PHE A 465 -2.45 6.77 -18.12
CA PHE A 465 -2.15 6.38 -19.49
C PHE A 465 -3.07 5.26 -19.98
N LEU A 466 -3.18 4.16 -19.23
CA LEU A 466 -3.96 2.97 -19.64
C LEU A 466 -5.45 3.24 -19.74
N THR A 467 -5.99 4.04 -18.83
CA THR A 467 -7.42 4.35 -18.76
C THR A 467 -7.75 5.72 -19.36
N GLY A 468 -6.80 6.50 -19.82
CA GLY A 468 -7.00 7.87 -20.27
C GLY A 468 -6.84 8.03 -21.80
N THR A 469 -5.74 8.62 -22.13
CA THR A 469 -5.49 9.16 -23.46
C THR A 469 -5.26 8.08 -24.52
N ALA A 470 -4.70 6.92 -24.14
CA ALA A 470 -4.26 5.90 -25.09
C ALA A 470 -5.43 5.33 -25.92
N LEU A 471 -6.51 4.92 -25.24
CA LEU A 471 -7.65 4.29 -25.90
C LEU A 471 -8.37 5.23 -26.86
N THR A 472 -8.60 6.49 -26.42
CA THR A 472 -9.27 7.50 -27.25
C THR A 472 -8.41 7.91 -28.45
N VAL A 473 -7.10 8.08 -28.27
CA VAL A 473 -6.17 8.45 -29.36
C VAL A 473 -6.05 7.34 -30.39
N ILE A 474 -6.05 6.08 -29.98
CA ILE A 474 -6.02 4.96 -30.94
C ILE A 474 -7.28 4.98 -31.80
N LEU A 475 -8.46 5.16 -31.21
CA LEU A 475 -9.72 5.22 -31.95
C LEU A 475 -9.76 6.45 -32.87
N ASP A 476 -9.39 7.61 -32.35
CA ASP A 476 -9.31 8.85 -33.15
C ASP A 476 -8.35 8.67 -34.34
N SER A 477 -7.28 7.94 -34.19
CA SER A 477 -6.31 7.64 -35.25
C SER A 477 -6.88 6.72 -36.32
N ILE A 478 -7.71 5.75 -35.94
CA ILE A 478 -8.42 4.90 -36.92
C ILE A 478 -9.38 5.76 -37.77
N PHE A 479 -10.13 6.65 -37.12
CA PHE A 479 -11.03 7.55 -37.85
C PHE A 479 -10.30 8.62 -38.66
N ALA A 480 -9.09 9.01 -38.25
CA ALA A 480 -8.26 9.89 -39.06
C ALA A 480 -7.98 9.30 -40.45
N VAL A 481 -7.88 7.95 -40.56
CA VAL A 481 -7.77 7.27 -41.87
C VAL A 481 -9.07 7.44 -42.67
N VAL A 482 -10.24 7.35 -42.06
CA VAL A 482 -11.53 7.55 -42.75
C VAL A 482 -11.65 9.00 -43.24
N TYR A 483 -11.30 9.98 -42.40
CA TYR A 483 -11.25 11.36 -42.79
C TYR A 483 -10.25 11.60 -43.93
N LEU A 484 -9.10 10.95 -43.89
CA LEU A 484 -8.10 11.05 -44.97
C LEU A 484 -8.61 10.50 -46.30
N VAL A 485 -9.33 9.36 -46.28
CA VAL A 485 -9.97 8.80 -47.49
C VAL A 485 -10.96 9.78 -48.08
N LEU A 486 -11.77 10.43 -47.24
CA LEU A 486 -12.70 11.49 -47.70
C LEU A 486 -11.96 12.70 -48.28
N MET A 487 -10.85 13.13 -47.69
CA MET A 487 -10.02 14.21 -48.22
C MET A 487 -9.45 13.85 -49.60
N PHE A 488 -8.99 12.63 -49.81
CA PHE A 488 -8.56 12.15 -51.15
C PHE A 488 -9.69 12.12 -52.16
N TYR A 489 -10.92 11.79 -51.73
CA TYR A 489 -12.09 11.85 -52.56
C TYR A 489 -12.43 13.28 -53.01
N TYR A 490 -12.25 14.26 -52.11
CA TYR A 490 -12.50 15.66 -52.46
C TYR A 490 -11.46 16.22 -53.45
N ASN A 491 -10.17 16.10 -53.12
CA ASN A 491 -9.11 16.62 -53.98
C ASN A 491 -7.74 16.01 -53.61
N ILE A 492 -7.15 15.28 -54.55
CA ILE A 492 -5.88 14.57 -54.32
C ILE A 492 -4.71 15.53 -54.08
N PRO A 493 -4.45 16.56 -54.93
CA PRO A 493 -3.38 17.51 -54.71
C PRO A 493 -3.48 18.26 -53.40
N LEU A 494 -4.67 18.69 -53.01
CA LEU A 494 -4.88 19.44 -51.77
C LEU A 494 -4.64 18.55 -50.53
N THR A 495 -4.95 17.25 -50.64
CA THR A 495 -4.65 16.28 -49.58
C THR A 495 -3.15 16.11 -49.41
N PHE A 496 -2.36 16.07 -50.49
CA PHE A 496 -0.90 16.02 -50.34
C PHE A 496 -0.32 17.29 -49.70
N VAL A 497 -0.90 18.47 -49.99
CA VAL A 497 -0.54 19.72 -49.31
C VAL A 497 -0.79 19.62 -47.79
N ALA A 498 -1.95 19.10 -47.40
CA ALA A 498 -2.26 18.88 -46.00
C ALA A 498 -1.31 17.87 -45.33
N LEU A 499 -0.96 16.78 -46.02
CA LEU A 499 -0.05 15.74 -45.51
C LEU A 499 1.43 16.18 -45.51
N ALA A 500 1.84 17.18 -46.29
CA ALA A 500 3.22 17.68 -46.37
C ALA A 500 3.73 18.19 -45.02
N VAL A 501 2.84 18.52 -44.09
CA VAL A 501 3.22 18.95 -42.73
C VAL A 501 3.55 17.78 -41.81
N LEU A 502 3.13 16.53 -42.11
CA LEU A 502 3.38 15.36 -41.27
C LEU A 502 4.87 15.03 -41.03
N PRO A 503 5.74 15.05 -42.02
CA PRO A 503 7.17 14.87 -41.83
C PRO A 503 7.77 15.89 -40.84
N LEU A 504 7.28 17.13 -40.82
CA LEU A 504 7.72 18.17 -39.90
C LEU A 504 7.29 17.83 -38.46
N PHE A 505 6.07 17.30 -38.27
CA PHE A 505 5.63 16.79 -36.99
C PHE A 505 6.47 15.59 -36.49
N ALA A 506 6.77 14.67 -37.41
CA ALA A 506 7.63 13.53 -37.08
C ALA A 506 9.04 14.01 -36.64
N ALA A 507 9.64 14.94 -37.40
CA ALA A 507 10.93 15.53 -37.03
C ALA A 507 10.88 16.21 -35.66
N LEU A 508 9.85 17.03 -35.40
CA LEU A 508 9.63 17.69 -34.12
C LEU A 508 9.59 16.66 -32.97
N THR A 509 8.87 15.56 -33.16
CA THR A 509 8.73 14.52 -32.14
C THR A 509 10.06 13.79 -31.88
N ILE A 510 10.77 13.39 -32.94
CA ILE A 510 12.05 12.71 -32.86
C ILE A 510 13.09 13.57 -32.12
N ILE A 511 13.09 14.88 -32.35
CA ILE A 511 14.04 15.81 -31.71
C ILE A 511 13.64 16.08 -30.24
N SER A 512 12.35 16.33 -29.98
CA SER A 512 11.90 16.77 -28.66
C SER A 512 11.86 15.62 -27.62
N THR A 513 11.56 14.38 -28.05
CA THR A 513 11.38 13.23 -27.14
C THR A 513 12.60 12.92 -26.28
N PRO A 514 13.85 12.77 -26.79
CA PRO A 514 15.00 12.44 -25.97
C PRO A 514 15.34 13.58 -24.99
N ILE A 515 15.17 14.84 -25.39
CA ILE A 515 15.41 16.00 -24.54
C ILE A 515 14.43 16.02 -23.37
N LEU A 516 13.15 15.84 -23.68
CA LEU A 516 12.07 15.82 -22.66
C LEU A 516 12.25 14.65 -21.69
N ARG A 517 12.58 13.46 -22.20
CA ARG A 517 12.83 12.27 -21.35
C ARG A 517 13.94 12.51 -20.36
N ASN A 518 15.03 13.12 -20.76
CA ASN A 518 16.16 13.45 -19.89
C ASN A 518 15.74 14.43 -18.79
N TRP A 519 14.98 15.49 -19.13
CA TRP A 519 14.50 16.44 -18.14
C TRP A 519 13.47 15.83 -17.20
N LEU A 520 12.58 14.96 -17.68
CA LEU A 520 11.62 14.28 -16.83
C LEU A 520 12.30 13.35 -15.81
N ASN A 521 13.33 12.62 -16.23
CA ASN A 521 14.11 11.77 -15.32
C ASN A 521 14.82 12.60 -14.25
N GLU A 522 15.48 13.69 -14.66
CA GLU A 522 16.17 14.57 -13.72
C GLU A 522 15.18 15.23 -12.76
N THR A 523 14.03 15.66 -13.25
CA THR A 523 12.96 16.24 -12.42
C THR A 523 12.47 15.25 -11.36
N PHE A 524 12.28 14.00 -11.74
CA PHE A 524 11.90 12.96 -10.78
C PHE A 524 12.94 12.77 -9.68
N ASN A 525 14.22 12.63 -10.05
CA ASN A 525 15.30 12.44 -9.09
C ASN A 525 15.38 13.62 -8.10
N ARG A 526 15.28 14.86 -8.61
CA ARG A 526 15.30 16.07 -7.77
C ARG A 526 14.07 16.20 -6.89
N ASN A 527 12.90 15.76 -7.38
CA ASN A 527 11.69 15.68 -6.58
C ASN A 527 11.84 14.68 -5.44
N ALA A 528 12.38 13.48 -5.73
CA ALA A 528 12.63 12.45 -4.73
C ALA A 528 13.60 12.94 -3.64
N ASP A 529 14.69 13.64 -4.01
CA ASP A 529 15.62 14.24 -3.06
C ASP A 529 14.93 15.26 -2.13
N SER A 530 14.10 16.14 -2.70
CA SER A 530 13.36 17.16 -1.95
C SER A 530 12.31 16.52 -1.01
N GLN A 531 11.54 15.57 -1.51
CA GLN A 531 10.53 14.86 -0.72
C GLN A 531 11.14 14.04 0.41
N SER A 532 12.23 13.33 0.11
CA SER A 532 12.95 12.54 1.12
C SER A 532 13.47 13.43 2.26
N PHE A 533 14.07 14.56 1.93
CA PHE A 533 14.56 15.50 2.95
C PHE A 533 13.41 16.14 3.76
N LEU A 534 12.29 16.46 3.11
CA LEU A 534 11.09 16.98 3.80
C LEU A 534 10.57 15.96 4.82
N VAL A 535 10.38 14.72 4.40
CA VAL A 535 9.91 13.63 5.29
C VAL A 535 10.89 13.41 6.45
N GLU A 536 12.21 13.39 6.16
CA GLU A 536 13.26 13.24 7.17
C GLU A 536 13.21 14.38 8.20
N THR A 537 13.09 15.62 7.73
CA THR A 537 13.06 16.82 8.58
C THR A 537 11.81 16.85 9.47
N ILE A 538 10.63 16.52 8.91
CA ILE A 538 9.37 16.46 9.68
C ILE A 538 9.42 15.31 10.69
N THR A 539 9.94 14.16 10.29
CA THR A 539 10.11 13.01 11.19
C THR A 539 11.04 13.34 12.35
N GLY A 540 12.15 14.05 12.06
CA GLY A 540 13.14 14.49 13.03
C GLY A 540 12.85 15.88 13.62
N ILE A 541 11.63 16.42 13.56
CA ILE A 541 11.31 17.80 13.91
C ILE A 541 11.68 18.16 15.34
N HIS A 542 11.59 17.20 16.26
CA HIS A 542 12.00 17.39 17.65
C HIS A 542 13.49 17.76 17.74
N SER A 543 14.36 17.04 17.03
CA SER A 543 15.80 17.35 16.98
C SER A 543 16.07 18.70 16.32
N VAL A 544 15.36 19.01 15.24
CA VAL A 544 15.49 20.31 14.54
C VAL A 544 15.16 21.45 15.50
N LYS A 545 14.05 21.30 16.27
CA LYS A 545 13.63 22.31 17.26
C LYS A 545 14.57 22.39 18.46
N ALA A 546 14.97 21.25 19.01
CA ALA A 546 15.86 21.20 20.18
C ALA A 546 17.23 21.84 19.93
N HIS A 547 17.72 21.81 18.66
CA HIS A 547 19.01 22.38 18.31
C HIS A 547 18.90 23.70 17.56
N ALA A 548 17.70 24.32 17.48
CA ALA A 548 17.42 25.55 16.73
C ALA A 548 17.97 25.49 15.28
N ALA A 549 17.84 24.31 14.64
CA ALA A 549 18.41 24.03 13.32
C ALA A 549 17.42 24.36 12.16
N GLU A 550 16.30 25.06 12.45
CA GLU A 550 15.30 25.43 11.44
C GLU A 550 15.89 26.22 10.26
N PRO A 551 16.76 27.22 10.49
CA PRO A 551 17.34 27.96 9.36
C PRO A 551 18.15 27.05 8.42
N VAL A 552 18.94 26.15 8.99
CA VAL A 552 19.78 25.22 8.21
C VAL A 552 18.91 24.22 7.44
N ALA A 553 17.89 23.68 8.08
CA ALA A 553 16.94 22.75 7.44
C ALA A 553 16.15 23.44 6.32
N ARG A 554 15.70 24.68 6.55
CA ARG A 554 15.01 25.49 5.55
C ARG A 554 15.92 25.76 4.35
N ASP A 555 17.11 26.30 4.57
CA ASP A 555 18.02 26.68 3.49
C ASP A 555 18.41 25.43 2.65
N ARG A 556 18.60 24.28 3.30
CA ARG A 556 18.88 23.02 2.61
C ARG A 556 17.70 22.54 1.77
N TRP A 557 16.48 22.60 2.33
CA TRP A 557 15.27 22.21 1.59
C TRP A 557 15.00 23.16 0.44
N GLU A 558 15.12 24.48 0.65
CA GLU A 558 14.98 25.47 -0.42
C GLU A 558 15.96 25.22 -1.57
N GLY A 559 17.21 24.87 -1.24
CA GLY A 559 18.21 24.50 -2.24
C GLY A 559 17.87 23.23 -3.02
N LEU A 560 17.29 22.20 -2.36
CA LEU A 560 16.81 20.98 -3.02
C LEU A 560 15.59 21.27 -3.89
N PHE A 561 14.63 21.99 -3.35
CA PHE A 561 13.39 22.36 -4.03
C PHE A 561 13.66 23.28 -5.23
N ALA A 562 14.58 24.25 -5.10
CA ALA A 562 15.00 25.10 -6.23
C ALA A 562 15.60 24.28 -7.39
N ARG A 563 16.35 23.22 -7.09
CA ARG A 563 16.85 22.29 -8.13
C ARG A 563 15.72 21.55 -8.83
N PHE A 564 14.77 21.04 -8.06
CA PHE A 564 13.56 20.41 -8.61
C PHE A 564 12.79 21.38 -9.50
N ILE A 565 12.48 22.58 -9.02
CA ILE A 565 11.74 23.61 -9.80
C ILE A 565 12.50 23.97 -11.08
N ARG A 566 13.83 24.12 -11.02
CA ARG A 566 14.65 24.41 -12.21
C ARG A 566 14.57 23.32 -13.28
N THR A 567 14.59 22.06 -12.88
CA THR A 567 14.49 20.92 -13.81
C THR A 567 13.07 20.78 -14.34
N SER A 568 12.06 20.93 -13.48
CA SER A 568 10.64 20.95 -13.83
C SER A 568 10.32 22.06 -14.83
N PHE A 569 10.87 23.28 -14.61
CA PHE A 569 10.74 24.39 -15.53
C PHE A 569 11.33 24.06 -16.92
N LYS A 570 12.52 23.41 -16.97
CA LYS A 570 13.12 22.99 -18.23
C LYS A 570 12.27 21.95 -18.95
N ALA A 571 11.75 20.95 -18.23
CA ALA A 571 10.84 19.95 -18.79
C ALA A 571 9.57 20.59 -19.35
N SER A 572 8.91 21.45 -18.56
CA SER A 572 7.69 22.16 -18.96
C SER A 572 7.93 23.10 -20.13
N THR A 573 9.04 23.85 -20.13
CA THR A 573 9.42 24.76 -21.21
C THR A 573 9.67 23.98 -22.50
N THR A 574 10.40 22.86 -22.43
CA THR A 574 10.63 21.98 -23.59
C THR A 574 9.32 21.46 -24.15
N SER A 575 8.41 20.98 -23.30
CA SER A 575 7.09 20.51 -23.69
C SER A 575 6.25 21.62 -24.35
N ASN A 576 6.23 22.82 -23.73
CA ASN A 576 5.48 23.96 -24.23
C ASN A 576 6.03 24.48 -25.58
N ILE A 577 7.35 24.53 -25.73
CA ILE A 577 7.98 24.91 -27.02
C ILE A 577 7.55 23.91 -28.10
N SER A 578 7.65 22.60 -27.81
CA SER A 578 7.24 21.55 -28.76
C SER A 578 5.77 21.66 -29.13
N SER A 579 4.89 21.90 -28.14
CA SER A 579 3.45 22.12 -28.37
C SER A 579 3.20 23.36 -29.22
N ASN A 580 3.85 24.48 -28.95
CA ASN A 580 3.67 25.71 -29.71
C ASN A 580 4.18 25.59 -31.16
N ILE A 581 5.30 24.91 -31.38
CA ILE A 581 5.76 24.58 -32.74
C ILE A 581 4.73 23.70 -33.43
N GLY A 582 4.16 22.70 -32.74
CA GLY A 582 3.08 21.86 -33.26
C GLY A 582 1.84 22.69 -33.68
N ASN A 583 1.41 23.61 -32.82
CA ASN A 583 0.29 24.51 -33.12
C ASN A 583 0.62 25.43 -34.34
N PHE A 584 1.85 25.96 -34.41
CA PHE A 584 2.30 26.72 -35.56
C PHE A 584 2.21 25.89 -36.86
N LEU A 585 2.71 24.65 -36.84
CA LEU A 585 2.62 23.75 -38.01
C LEU A 585 1.18 23.48 -38.43
N THR A 586 0.26 23.34 -37.45
CA THR A 586 -1.17 23.16 -37.69
C THR A 586 -1.76 24.39 -38.38
N ASN A 587 -1.48 25.59 -37.84
CA ASN A 587 -1.96 26.83 -38.41
C ASN A 587 -1.35 27.07 -39.81
N PHE A 588 -0.08 26.72 -39.99
CA PHE A 588 0.59 26.80 -41.28
C PHE A 588 -0.03 25.84 -42.30
N SER A 589 -0.37 24.60 -41.88
CA SER A 589 -1.12 23.65 -42.72
C SER A 589 -2.47 24.23 -43.15
N SER A 590 -3.22 24.81 -42.18
CA SER A 590 -4.54 25.44 -42.48
C SER A 590 -4.41 26.60 -43.46
N LEU A 591 -3.37 27.43 -43.35
CA LEU A 591 -3.07 28.50 -44.26
C LEU A 591 -2.77 27.98 -45.69
N LEU A 592 -1.92 26.95 -45.80
CA LEU A 592 -1.61 26.34 -47.09
C LEU A 592 -2.85 25.73 -47.76
N ILE A 593 -3.69 25.02 -47.00
CA ILE A 593 -4.96 24.46 -47.48
C ILE A 593 -5.87 25.57 -48.00
N LEU A 594 -6.01 26.67 -47.25
CA LEU A 594 -6.82 27.80 -47.68
C LEU A 594 -6.26 28.44 -48.94
N TRP A 595 -4.92 28.67 -49.00
CA TRP A 595 -4.30 29.32 -50.17
C TRP A 595 -4.40 28.48 -51.44
N PHE A 596 -3.99 27.20 -51.38
CA PHE A 596 -4.09 26.32 -52.55
C PHE A 596 -5.54 25.99 -52.88
N GLY A 597 -6.39 25.78 -51.89
CA GLY A 597 -7.81 25.50 -52.05
C GLY A 597 -8.56 26.68 -52.69
N ALA A 598 -8.25 27.92 -52.29
CA ALA A 598 -8.85 29.12 -52.92
C ALA A 598 -8.46 29.23 -54.40
N LYS A 599 -7.22 28.89 -54.77
CA LYS A 599 -6.82 28.82 -56.20
C LYS A 599 -7.67 27.80 -56.96
N LEU A 600 -7.86 26.59 -56.40
CA LEU A 600 -8.68 25.56 -57.02
C LEU A 600 -10.17 25.96 -57.13
N VAL A 601 -10.67 26.78 -56.21
CA VAL A 601 -12.03 27.33 -56.27
C VAL A 601 -12.13 28.35 -57.37
N ILE A 602 -11.15 29.26 -57.55
CA ILE A 602 -11.11 30.27 -58.66
C ILE A 602 -11.02 29.54 -59.98
N GLU A 603 -10.30 28.46 -60.11
CA GLU A 603 -10.16 27.57 -61.24
C GLU A 603 -11.40 26.67 -61.49
N GLN A 604 -12.44 26.80 -60.70
CA GLN A 604 -13.67 25.96 -60.69
C GLN A 604 -13.44 24.43 -60.52
N ASN A 605 -12.32 24.03 -60.04
CA ASN A 605 -11.99 22.63 -59.73
C ASN A 605 -12.52 22.18 -58.37
N LEU A 606 -12.96 23.12 -57.52
CA LEU A 606 -13.49 22.89 -56.19
C LEU A 606 -14.62 23.89 -55.90
N THR A 607 -15.64 23.51 -55.13
CA THR A 607 -16.65 24.47 -54.63
C THR A 607 -16.21 25.12 -53.32
N ILE A 608 -16.82 26.24 -52.95
CA ILE A 608 -16.53 26.93 -51.67
C ILE A 608 -16.90 26.03 -50.49
N GLY A 609 -18.06 25.36 -50.58
CA GLY A 609 -18.48 24.43 -49.51
C GLY A 609 -17.57 23.21 -49.37
N GLN A 610 -17.06 22.71 -50.54
CA GLN A 610 -16.05 21.64 -50.52
C GLN A 610 -14.75 22.08 -49.85
N LEU A 611 -14.28 23.31 -50.09
CA LEU A 611 -13.08 23.85 -49.44
C LEU A 611 -13.28 23.98 -47.94
N VAL A 612 -14.42 24.47 -47.46
CA VAL A 612 -14.74 24.61 -46.05
C VAL A 612 -14.83 23.22 -45.39
N ALA A 613 -15.54 22.28 -46.03
CA ALA A 613 -15.63 20.90 -45.55
C ALA A 613 -14.24 20.22 -45.46
N PHE A 614 -13.40 20.42 -46.50
CA PHE A 614 -12.03 19.92 -46.54
C PHE A 614 -11.19 20.49 -45.39
N GLN A 615 -11.31 21.79 -45.11
CA GLN A 615 -10.60 22.41 -43.98
C GLN A 615 -11.05 21.87 -42.63
N MET A 616 -12.35 21.62 -42.44
CA MET A 616 -12.90 20.98 -41.26
C MET A 616 -12.40 19.53 -41.11
N LEU A 617 -12.38 18.76 -42.19
CA LEU A 617 -11.86 17.38 -42.24
C LEU A 617 -10.35 17.34 -41.92
N SER A 618 -9.57 18.28 -42.51
CA SER A 618 -8.12 18.39 -42.19
C SER A 618 -7.85 18.61 -40.70
N GLY A 619 -8.64 19.46 -40.03
CA GLY A 619 -8.55 19.64 -38.59
C GLY A 619 -8.80 18.35 -37.82
N ARG A 620 -9.74 17.52 -38.29
CA ARG A 620 -10.05 16.21 -37.71
C ARG A 620 -8.99 15.13 -38.03
N VAL A 621 -8.10 15.33 -38.96
CA VAL A 621 -6.92 14.49 -39.23
C VAL A 621 -5.73 14.98 -38.41
N THR A 622 -5.45 16.28 -38.43
CA THR A 622 -4.28 16.87 -37.78
C THR A 622 -4.36 16.76 -36.23
N GLY A 623 -5.57 16.96 -35.67
CA GLY A 623 -5.79 16.86 -34.21
C GLY A 623 -5.38 15.51 -33.59
N PRO A 624 -5.90 14.36 -34.06
CA PRO A 624 -5.47 13.04 -33.64
C PRO A 624 -3.97 12.79 -33.83
N LEU A 625 -3.37 13.26 -34.89
CA LEU A 625 -1.94 13.13 -35.13
C LEU A 625 -1.09 13.86 -34.08
N LEU A 626 -1.49 15.07 -33.70
CA LEU A 626 -0.85 15.79 -32.60
C LEU A 626 -1.01 15.01 -31.25
N ARG A 627 -2.20 14.45 -31.02
CA ARG A 627 -2.43 13.61 -29.82
C ARG A 627 -1.60 12.32 -29.84
N LEU A 628 -1.34 11.73 -31.00
CA LEU A 628 -0.40 10.60 -31.12
C LEU A 628 1.02 10.98 -30.69
N VAL A 629 1.47 12.19 -31.06
CA VAL A 629 2.77 12.71 -30.60
C VAL A 629 2.79 12.85 -29.07
N GLN A 630 1.75 13.42 -28.48
CA GLN A 630 1.61 13.53 -27.03
C GLN A 630 1.50 12.15 -26.37
N LEU A 631 0.76 11.24 -26.99
CA LEU A 631 0.65 9.86 -26.52
C LEU A 631 2.02 9.17 -26.48
N TRP A 632 2.86 9.38 -27.49
CA TRP A 632 4.22 8.87 -27.52
C TRP A 632 5.07 9.42 -26.36
N GLN A 633 4.97 10.72 -26.06
CA GLN A 633 5.65 11.34 -24.93
C GLN A 633 5.16 10.76 -23.59
N ASN A 634 3.85 10.64 -23.42
CA ASN A 634 3.24 10.02 -22.24
C ASN A 634 3.66 8.54 -22.10
N LEU A 635 3.72 7.81 -23.21
CA LEU A 635 4.21 6.42 -23.19
C LEU A 635 5.67 6.33 -22.67
N GLN A 636 6.54 7.24 -23.10
CA GLN A 636 7.93 7.26 -22.57
C GLN A 636 7.96 7.51 -21.05
N GLN A 637 7.11 8.41 -20.56
CA GLN A 637 6.98 8.64 -19.11
C GLN A 637 6.44 7.40 -18.40
N VAL A 638 5.43 6.76 -18.93
CA VAL A 638 4.84 5.53 -18.38
C VAL A 638 5.86 4.39 -18.35
N LEU A 639 6.65 4.21 -19.41
CA LEU A 639 7.72 3.19 -19.41
C LEU A 639 8.73 3.41 -18.28
N LEU A 640 9.08 4.67 -17.99
CA LEU A 640 9.92 5.00 -16.84
C LEU A 640 9.23 4.68 -15.51
N SER A 641 7.93 4.98 -15.40
CA SER A 641 7.14 4.63 -14.22
C SER A 641 7.03 3.11 -14.03
N VAL A 642 6.90 2.34 -15.14
CA VAL A 642 6.93 0.87 -15.13
C VAL A 642 8.27 0.33 -14.62
N ASP A 643 9.39 0.88 -15.10
CA ASP A 643 10.73 0.49 -14.62
C ASP A 643 10.89 0.75 -13.11
N ARG A 644 10.39 1.91 -12.62
CA ARG A 644 10.47 2.28 -11.19
C ARG A 644 9.59 1.42 -10.29
N ILE A 645 8.38 1.10 -10.72
CA ILE A 645 7.50 0.16 -10.02
C ILE A 645 8.08 -1.25 -10.12
N GLY A 646 8.72 -1.59 -11.24
CA GLY A 646 9.47 -2.83 -11.41
C GLY A 646 10.52 -3.05 -10.34
N ASP A 647 11.15 -2.01 -9.83
CA ASP A 647 12.07 -2.09 -8.69
C ASP A 647 11.41 -2.58 -7.39
N ILE A 648 10.08 -2.51 -7.29
CA ILE A 648 9.30 -3.06 -6.18
C ILE A 648 8.80 -4.46 -6.54
N LEU A 649 8.13 -4.59 -7.70
CA LEU A 649 7.41 -5.81 -8.09
C LEU A 649 8.33 -6.94 -8.55
N ASN A 650 9.55 -6.64 -8.99
CA ASN A 650 10.55 -7.64 -9.35
C ASN A 650 11.28 -8.25 -8.15
N ILE A 651 11.09 -7.68 -6.95
CA ILE A 651 11.68 -8.26 -5.74
C ILE A 651 10.80 -9.42 -5.30
N ALA A 652 11.43 -10.57 -5.09
CA ALA A 652 10.73 -11.74 -4.61
C ALA A 652 10.08 -11.48 -3.24
N PRO A 653 8.82 -11.84 -3.04
CA PRO A 653 8.19 -11.77 -1.74
C PRO A 653 8.92 -12.64 -0.72
N GLU A 654 8.81 -12.32 0.55
CA GLU A 654 9.46 -13.05 1.65
C GLU A 654 9.07 -14.54 1.69
N ALA A 655 7.82 -14.84 1.37
CA ALA A 655 7.31 -16.16 1.06
C ALA A 655 6.02 -16.04 0.23
N GLU A 656 5.74 -17.05 -0.59
CA GLU A 656 4.40 -17.20 -1.17
C GLU A 656 3.43 -17.67 -0.08
N LEU A 657 2.25 -17.08 0.01
CA LEU A 657 1.22 -17.48 0.98
C LEU A 657 0.82 -18.93 0.73
N GLY A 658 0.90 -19.74 1.80
CA GLY A 658 0.54 -21.16 1.73
C GLY A 658 1.64 -22.07 1.16
N THR A 659 2.83 -21.55 0.88
CA THR A 659 4.00 -22.34 0.55
C THR A 659 4.85 -22.51 1.80
N GLY A 660 4.75 -23.62 2.46
CA GLY A 660 5.49 -23.94 3.68
C GLY A 660 4.69 -24.88 4.55
N LEU A 661 5.39 -25.53 5.47
CA LEU A 661 4.77 -26.41 6.44
C LEU A 661 4.00 -25.55 7.47
N VAL A 662 2.70 -25.71 7.54
CA VAL A 662 1.91 -25.10 8.62
C VAL A 662 2.30 -25.81 9.93
N LEU A 663 2.90 -25.04 10.83
CA LEU A 663 3.39 -25.60 12.10
C LEU A 663 2.20 -25.98 13.01
N PRO A 664 2.25 -27.14 13.67
CA PRO A 664 1.29 -27.47 14.70
C PRO A 664 1.47 -26.53 15.90
N PRO A 665 0.56 -26.55 16.90
CA PRO A 665 0.79 -25.85 18.15
C PRO A 665 2.13 -26.26 18.77
N LEU A 666 3.05 -25.29 18.88
CA LEU A 666 4.41 -25.52 19.36
C LEU A 666 4.44 -25.61 20.89
N LYS A 667 5.43 -26.36 21.40
CA LYS A 667 5.74 -26.46 22.86
C LYS A 667 6.79 -25.42 23.26
N GLY A 668 7.60 -24.96 22.31
CA GLY A 668 8.58 -23.91 22.51
C GLY A 668 10.03 -24.40 22.75
N GLN A 669 10.37 -25.60 22.34
CA GLN A 669 11.78 -26.00 22.27
C GLN A 669 12.46 -25.27 21.12
N VAL A 670 13.62 -24.64 21.37
CA VAL A 670 14.34 -23.89 20.35
C VAL A 670 15.79 -24.32 20.27
N SER A 671 16.24 -24.74 19.09
CA SER A 671 17.63 -25.12 18.84
C SER A 671 18.26 -24.29 17.74
N PHE A 672 19.40 -23.71 18.02
CA PHE A 672 20.28 -23.03 17.07
C PHE A 672 21.48 -23.91 16.79
N GLU A 673 21.71 -24.23 15.52
CA GLU A 673 22.79 -25.11 15.07
C GLU A 673 23.72 -24.43 14.10
N GLN A 674 24.90 -23.99 14.54
CA GLN A 674 25.97 -23.40 13.71
C GLN A 674 25.49 -22.24 12.85
N ILE A 675 24.77 -21.26 13.44
CA ILE A 675 24.18 -20.15 12.70
C ILE A 675 25.23 -19.13 12.32
N PHE A 676 25.31 -18.87 11.00
CA PHE A 676 26.05 -17.75 10.43
C PHE A 676 25.07 -16.79 9.75
N PHE A 677 25.24 -15.49 10.01
CA PHE A 677 24.40 -14.46 9.43
C PHE A 677 25.16 -13.16 9.22
N ARG A 678 24.90 -12.51 8.07
CA ARG A 678 25.32 -11.14 7.77
C ARG A 678 24.18 -10.38 7.08
N TYR A 679 24.09 -9.06 7.30
CA TYR A 679 23.06 -8.21 6.67
C TYR A 679 23.34 -7.94 5.20
N GLN A 680 24.63 -7.88 4.79
CA GLN A 680 25.05 -7.64 3.41
C GLN A 680 26.20 -8.59 3.05
N PRO A 681 26.26 -9.07 1.79
CA PRO A 681 27.28 -10.05 1.36
C PRO A 681 28.74 -9.60 1.59
N ASN A 682 29.00 -8.30 1.54
CA ASN A 682 30.34 -7.71 1.63
C ASN A 682 30.74 -7.25 3.04
N VAL A 683 29.92 -7.53 4.07
CA VAL A 683 30.16 -7.15 5.47
C VAL A 683 30.51 -8.39 6.28
N GLU A 684 31.29 -8.23 7.34
CA GLU A 684 31.57 -9.32 8.26
C GLU A 684 30.29 -9.95 8.84
N PRO A 685 30.27 -11.28 9.10
CA PRO A 685 29.13 -11.92 9.75
C PRO A 685 28.87 -11.33 11.14
N VAL A 686 27.60 -11.02 11.39
CA VAL A 686 27.13 -10.53 12.70
C VAL A 686 26.94 -11.69 13.67
N LEU A 687 26.50 -12.87 13.18
CA LEU A 687 26.46 -14.10 13.95
C LEU A 687 27.46 -15.08 13.34
N LYS A 688 28.31 -15.68 14.18
CA LYS A 688 29.48 -16.48 13.79
C LYS A 688 29.45 -17.85 14.46
N GLY A 689 28.65 -18.79 13.93
CA GLY A 689 28.59 -20.17 14.47
C GLY A 689 27.82 -20.29 15.78
N ILE A 690 26.74 -19.52 15.95
CA ILE A 690 25.90 -19.58 17.14
C ILE A 690 25.24 -20.95 17.27
N SER A 691 25.44 -21.61 18.43
CA SER A 691 24.85 -22.91 18.74
C SER A 691 24.43 -23.00 20.21
N PHE A 692 23.15 -23.27 20.46
CA PHE A 692 22.58 -23.49 21.77
C PHE A 692 21.23 -24.21 21.67
N ASN A 693 20.79 -24.84 22.76
CA ASN A 693 19.48 -25.45 22.87
C ASN A 693 18.74 -24.90 24.09
N VAL A 694 17.43 -24.70 23.92
CA VAL A 694 16.52 -24.21 24.96
C VAL A 694 15.35 -25.18 25.06
N GLU A 695 15.09 -25.65 26.24
CA GLU A 695 13.97 -26.54 26.51
C GLU A 695 12.65 -25.75 26.67
N PRO A 696 11.49 -26.38 26.42
CA PRO A 696 10.19 -25.72 26.59
C PRO A 696 10.03 -25.16 28.02
N GLY A 697 9.57 -23.90 28.08
CA GLY A 697 9.33 -23.23 29.37
C GLY A 697 10.56 -22.63 30.05
N GLN A 698 11.74 -22.70 29.41
CA GLN A 698 12.95 -22.06 29.96
C GLN A 698 12.93 -20.53 29.77
N PHE A 699 13.45 -19.85 30.78
CA PHE A 699 13.70 -18.40 30.74
C PHE A 699 15.18 -18.15 30.38
N VAL A 700 15.41 -17.65 29.16
CA VAL A 700 16.74 -17.42 28.59
C VAL A 700 17.09 -15.94 28.62
N GLY A 701 18.16 -15.58 29.32
CA GLY A 701 18.71 -14.22 29.27
C GLY A 701 19.79 -14.08 28.21
N ILE A 702 19.74 -13.01 27.41
CA ILE A 702 20.75 -12.71 26.41
C ILE A 702 21.40 -11.36 26.74
N VAL A 703 22.71 -11.39 26.97
CA VAL A 703 23.50 -10.20 27.33
C VAL A 703 24.73 -10.06 26.44
N GLY A 704 25.29 -8.86 26.41
CA GLY A 704 26.50 -8.57 25.66
C GLY A 704 26.61 -7.10 25.34
N ARG A 705 27.78 -6.68 24.84
CA ARG A 705 28.00 -5.29 24.42
C ARG A 705 27.06 -4.88 23.27
N SER A 706 26.85 -3.57 23.07
CA SER A 706 26.16 -3.07 21.89
C SER A 706 26.87 -3.57 20.62
N GLY A 707 26.10 -3.99 19.62
CA GLY A 707 26.64 -4.55 18.38
C GLY A 707 27.08 -6.03 18.44
N SER A 708 26.92 -6.74 19.59
CA SER A 708 27.28 -8.16 19.70
C SER A 708 26.36 -9.15 18.97
N GLY A 709 25.25 -8.71 18.39
CA GLY A 709 24.31 -9.55 17.64
C GLY A 709 23.04 -9.98 18.40
N LYS A 710 22.75 -9.41 19.59
CA LYS A 710 21.57 -9.77 20.41
C LYS A 710 20.24 -9.62 19.68
N SER A 711 19.92 -8.42 19.18
CA SER A 711 18.67 -8.17 18.44
C SER A 711 18.65 -8.87 17.07
N THR A 712 19.84 -9.16 16.50
CA THR A 712 19.92 -9.98 15.29
C THR A 712 19.46 -11.41 15.53
N LEU A 713 19.76 -11.98 16.72
CA LEU A 713 19.30 -13.31 17.09
C LEU A 713 17.77 -13.38 17.19
N SER A 714 17.11 -12.35 17.73
CA SER A 714 15.65 -12.20 17.72
C SER A 714 15.09 -12.12 16.29
N LYS A 715 15.70 -11.34 15.41
CA LYS A 715 15.25 -11.18 14.01
C LYS A 715 15.38 -12.48 13.20
N VAL A 716 16.43 -13.27 13.39
CA VAL A 716 16.59 -14.55 12.66
C VAL A 716 15.68 -15.64 13.22
N LEU A 717 15.36 -15.65 14.53
CA LEU A 717 14.40 -16.55 15.14
C LEU A 717 13.00 -16.38 14.54
N GLN A 718 12.57 -15.13 14.27
CA GLN A 718 11.31 -14.80 13.62
C GLN A 718 11.36 -14.99 12.10
N ARG A 719 12.50 -15.42 11.55
CA ARG A 719 12.73 -15.49 10.11
C ARG A 719 12.43 -14.18 9.39
N LEU A 720 12.72 -13.02 10.03
CA LEU A 720 12.70 -11.71 9.37
C LEU A 720 13.89 -11.55 8.42
N TYR A 721 14.94 -12.32 8.67
CA TYR A 721 16.11 -12.49 7.82
C TYR A 721 16.42 -13.96 7.63
N GLN A 722 16.86 -14.31 6.45
CA GLN A 722 17.35 -15.67 6.16
C GLN A 722 18.80 -15.82 6.62
N ILE A 723 19.09 -16.90 7.32
CA ILE A 723 20.46 -17.26 7.75
C ILE A 723 21.30 -17.72 6.55
N GLU A 724 22.60 -17.44 6.60
CA GLU A 724 23.55 -17.81 5.54
C GLU A 724 23.88 -19.33 5.60
N SER A 725 24.09 -19.86 6.79
CA SER A 725 24.31 -21.28 7.01
C SER A 725 23.89 -21.67 8.44
N GLY A 726 23.74 -22.97 8.67
CA GLY A 726 23.20 -23.52 9.90
C GLY A 726 21.71 -23.82 9.83
N ARG A 727 21.09 -24.15 10.97
CA ARG A 727 19.64 -24.41 11.10
C ARG A 727 19.11 -23.86 12.40
N ILE A 728 17.87 -23.36 12.36
CA ILE A 728 17.10 -23.02 13.56
C ILE A 728 15.90 -23.95 13.58
N LEU A 729 15.78 -24.72 14.62
CA LEU A 729 14.71 -25.68 14.83
C LEU A 729 13.81 -25.22 15.98
N ILE A 730 12.49 -25.32 15.79
CA ILE A 730 11.50 -25.13 16.85
C ILE A 730 10.70 -26.43 16.95
N ASP A 731 10.73 -27.07 18.09
CA ASP A 731 10.17 -28.41 18.32
C ASP A 731 10.58 -29.44 17.26
N GLY A 732 11.82 -29.33 16.77
CA GLY A 732 12.37 -30.19 15.69
C GLY A 732 12.02 -29.76 14.28
N PHE A 733 11.15 -28.75 14.09
CA PHE A 733 10.81 -28.22 12.77
C PHE A 733 11.79 -27.12 12.36
N ASP A 734 12.37 -27.24 11.15
CA ASP A 734 13.22 -26.18 10.59
C ASP A 734 12.37 -24.98 10.18
N ILE A 735 12.62 -23.81 10.76
CA ILE A 735 11.89 -22.58 10.47
C ILE A 735 12.02 -22.14 9.01
N LYS A 736 13.04 -22.61 8.30
CA LYS A 736 13.24 -22.31 6.87
C LYS A 736 12.11 -22.88 6.01
N SER A 737 11.59 -24.05 6.37
CA SER A 737 10.51 -24.74 5.64
C SER A 737 9.11 -24.39 6.19
N ALA A 738 9.00 -23.68 7.30
CA ALA A 738 7.73 -23.33 7.93
C ALA A 738 6.97 -22.26 7.12
N ASP A 739 5.63 -22.31 7.18
CA ASP A 739 4.80 -21.18 6.77
C ASP A 739 5.03 -19.98 7.70
N LEU A 740 5.30 -18.80 7.14
CA LEU A 740 5.68 -17.61 7.91
C LEU A 740 4.57 -17.12 8.86
N ALA A 741 3.31 -17.22 8.43
CA ALA A 741 2.21 -16.79 9.27
C ALA A 741 2.06 -17.72 10.48
N SER A 742 2.09 -19.04 10.27
CA SER A 742 2.01 -20.03 11.36
C SER A 742 3.19 -19.97 12.32
N LEU A 743 4.39 -19.62 11.83
CA LEU A 743 5.58 -19.42 12.65
C LEU A 743 5.45 -18.17 13.52
N ARG A 744 5.17 -17.02 12.90
CA ARG A 744 5.14 -15.72 13.60
C ARG A 744 3.97 -15.57 14.56
N GLN A 745 2.84 -16.25 14.31
CA GLN A 745 1.73 -16.30 15.25
C GLN A 745 2.07 -17.03 16.55
N GLN A 746 3.07 -17.92 16.52
CA GLN A 746 3.52 -18.66 17.69
C GLN A 746 4.77 -18.07 18.37
N ILE A 747 5.22 -16.90 17.91
CA ILE A 747 6.32 -16.12 18.53
C ILE A 747 5.80 -14.71 18.80
N SER A 748 5.63 -14.35 20.07
CA SER A 748 5.25 -12.98 20.44
C SER A 748 6.47 -12.16 20.79
N VAL A 749 6.55 -10.93 20.31
CA VAL A 749 7.75 -10.10 20.41
C VAL A 749 7.40 -8.70 20.91
N VAL A 750 8.21 -8.19 21.85
CA VAL A 750 8.30 -6.76 22.17
C VAL A 750 9.65 -6.27 21.67
N LEU A 751 9.64 -5.26 20.82
CA LEU A 751 10.84 -4.68 20.23
C LEU A 751 11.42 -3.58 21.13
N GLN A 752 12.68 -3.23 20.89
CA GLN A 752 13.36 -2.15 21.60
C GLN A 752 12.63 -0.81 21.42
N GLU A 753 12.17 -0.53 20.20
CA GLU A 753 11.31 0.62 19.87
C GLU A 753 9.99 0.08 19.30
N ASP A 754 8.98 -0.02 20.15
CA ASP A 754 7.65 -0.44 19.72
C ASP A 754 6.90 0.68 19.06
N PHE A 755 6.37 0.38 17.88
CA PHE A 755 5.56 1.30 17.11
C PHE A 755 4.09 1.21 17.51
N LEU A 756 3.49 2.35 17.87
CA LEU A 756 2.05 2.47 18.05
C LEU A 756 1.45 3.13 16.81
N PHE A 757 0.43 2.48 16.28
CA PHE A 757 -0.35 3.01 15.15
C PHE A 757 -1.28 4.12 15.62
N ASN A 758 -1.57 5.06 14.73
CA ASN A 758 -2.59 6.07 15.01
C ASN A 758 -3.95 5.39 15.14
N GLY A 759 -4.51 5.43 16.33
CA GLY A 759 -5.74 4.74 16.70
C GLY A 759 -5.92 4.73 18.22
N SER A 760 -6.91 4.02 18.72
CA SER A 760 -7.16 3.91 20.16
C SER A 760 -6.12 3.01 20.87
N VAL A 761 -6.04 3.12 22.18
CA VAL A 761 -5.25 2.18 23.01
C VAL A 761 -5.72 0.75 22.78
N LEU A 762 -7.04 0.52 22.71
CA LEU A 762 -7.63 -0.78 22.43
C LEU A 762 -7.14 -1.36 21.10
N GLU A 763 -7.27 -0.59 20.01
CA GLU A 763 -6.78 -1.00 18.69
C GLU A 763 -5.30 -1.31 18.69
N ASN A 764 -4.50 -0.55 19.43
CA ASN A 764 -3.08 -0.79 19.57
C ASN A 764 -2.74 -2.06 20.37
N ILE A 765 -3.50 -2.41 21.39
CA ILE A 765 -3.28 -3.65 22.14
C ILE A 765 -3.72 -4.87 21.32
N THR A 766 -4.86 -4.80 20.64
CA THR A 766 -5.41 -5.91 19.84
C THR A 766 -4.79 -6.02 18.45
N LEU A 767 -4.04 -5.01 17.98
CA LEU A 767 -3.59 -4.85 16.58
C LEU A 767 -4.74 -4.93 15.58
N GLY A 768 -5.93 -4.44 16.00
CA GLY A 768 -7.14 -4.43 15.18
C GLY A 768 -7.83 -5.79 15.03
N ASN A 769 -7.46 -6.79 15.83
CA ASN A 769 -8.14 -8.09 15.83
C ASN A 769 -9.51 -7.99 16.54
N PRO A 770 -10.64 -8.17 15.83
CA PRO A 770 -11.97 -8.04 16.40
C PRO A 770 -12.39 -9.23 17.29
N ASP A 771 -11.70 -10.37 17.21
CA ASP A 771 -12.05 -11.59 17.93
C ASP A 771 -11.62 -11.56 19.42
N ILE A 772 -10.90 -10.51 19.82
CA ILE A 772 -10.38 -10.37 21.19
C ILE A 772 -11.41 -9.61 22.04
N SER A 773 -11.82 -10.21 23.16
CA SER A 773 -12.79 -9.57 24.05
C SER A 773 -12.17 -8.43 24.87
N ALA A 774 -13.01 -7.47 25.28
CA ALA A 774 -12.57 -6.35 26.11
C ALA A 774 -11.98 -6.81 27.45
N GLU A 775 -12.50 -7.89 28.02
CA GLU A 775 -12.04 -8.48 29.28
C GLU A 775 -10.61 -9.00 29.13
N GLN A 776 -10.30 -9.69 28.04
CA GLN A 776 -8.93 -10.17 27.74
C GLN A 776 -7.95 -9.00 27.60
N VAL A 777 -8.37 -7.90 26.98
CA VAL A 777 -7.55 -6.70 26.84
C VAL A 777 -7.26 -6.06 28.19
N VAL A 778 -8.28 -5.95 29.05
CA VAL A 778 -8.14 -5.40 30.40
C VAL A 778 -7.21 -6.27 31.25
N GLU A 779 -7.34 -7.59 31.16
CA GLU A 779 -6.46 -8.51 31.89
C GLU A 779 -5.01 -8.39 31.40
N ALA A 780 -4.79 -8.37 30.09
CA ALA A 780 -3.45 -8.18 29.53
C ALA A 780 -2.86 -6.80 29.93
N ALA A 781 -3.66 -5.77 29.97
CA ALA A 781 -3.24 -4.44 30.42
C ALA A 781 -2.91 -4.40 31.93
N ARG A 782 -3.63 -5.16 32.76
CA ARG A 782 -3.28 -5.32 34.19
C ARG A 782 -1.95 -6.02 34.38
N LEU A 783 -1.71 -7.09 33.61
CA LEU A 783 -0.44 -7.82 33.64
C LEU A 783 0.73 -6.93 33.20
N ALA A 784 0.49 -6.02 32.24
CA ALA A 784 1.48 -5.04 31.78
C ALA A 784 1.60 -3.82 32.72
N VAL A 785 0.86 -3.80 33.85
CA VAL A 785 0.77 -2.61 34.75
C VAL A 785 0.34 -1.35 33.97
N ALA A 786 -0.50 -1.55 32.94
CA ALA A 786 -0.98 -0.49 32.06
C ALA A 786 -2.40 -0.01 32.39
N HIS A 787 -3.21 -0.88 33.03
CA HIS A 787 -4.64 -0.60 33.25
C HIS A 787 -4.90 0.70 33.98
N ASP A 788 -4.15 1.00 35.03
CA ASP A 788 -4.37 2.15 35.89
C ASP A 788 -4.16 3.46 35.12
N PHE A 789 -3.05 3.60 34.38
CA PHE A 789 -2.84 4.81 33.60
C PHE A 789 -3.82 4.90 32.41
N ILE A 790 -4.18 3.77 31.78
CA ILE A 790 -5.16 3.77 30.70
C ILE A 790 -6.50 4.27 31.21
N SER A 791 -6.95 3.82 32.38
CA SER A 791 -8.22 4.26 33.00
C SER A 791 -8.22 5.74 33.37
N GLN A 792 -7.05 6.36 33.58
CA GLN A 792 -6.90 7.78 33.86
C GLN A 792 -6.88 8.63 32.60
N LEU A 793 -6.73 8.04 31.42
CA LEU A 793 -6.81 8.78 30.15
C LEU A 793 -8.23 9.30 29.89
N PRO A 794 -8.39 10.40 29.16
CA PRO A 794 -9.70 11.05 28.97
C PRO A 794 -10.81 10.14 28.44
N TYR A 795 -10.46 9.12 27.66
CA TYR A 795 -11.39 8.13 27.09
C TYR A 795 -11.01 6.69 27.43
N GLY A 796 -10.17 6.47 28.46
CA GLY A 796 -9.71 5.13 28.81
C GLY A 796 -9.07 4.39 27.61
N TYR A 797 -9.54 3.19 27.35
CA TYR A 797 -9.06 2.34 26.23
C TYR A 797 -9.39 2.90 24.84
N GLU A 798 -10.39 3.78 24.72
CA GLU A 798 -10.75 4.45 23.47
C GLU A 798 -9.93 5.74 23.21
N THR A 799 -8.99 6.05 24.07
CA THR A 799 -8.12 7.23 23.88
C THR A 799 -7.22 7.02 22.66
N ASN A 800 -7.25 7.97 21.73
CA ASN A 800 -6.35 7.96 20.57
C ASN A 800 -4.92 8.30 21.01
N VAL A 801 -3.98 7.41 20.66
CA VAL A 801 -2.57 7.55 21.05
C VAL A 801 -1.78 8.52 20.15
N GLY A 802 -2.36 8.95 19.03
CA GLY A 802 -1.69 9.82 18.05
C GLY A 802 -0.67 9.05 17.20
N GLU A 803 -0.07 9.74 16.23
CA GLU A 803 0.99 9.13 15.40
C GLU A 803 2.17 8.70 16.26
N ARG A 804 2.61 7.45 16.10
CA ARG A 804 3.71 6.84 16.87
C ARG A 804 3.53 6.93 18.40
N GLY A 805 2.30 7.07 18.88
CA GLY A 805 2.01 7.18 20.29
C GLY A 805 2.49 8.48 20.92
N THR A 806 2.49 9.60 20.20
CA THR A 806 2.96 10.91 20.68
C THR A 806 2.17 11.44 21.88
N ALA A 807 0.94 10.98 22.08
CA ALA A 807 0.12 11.33 23.23
C ALA A 807 0.55 10.64 24.54
N LEU A 808 1.49 9.70 24.47
CA LEU A 808 1.91 8.87 25.59
C LEU A 808 3.39 9.04 25.92
N SER A 809 3.75 8.86 27.19
CA SER A 809 5.14 8.77 27.62
C SER A 809 5.83 7.49 27.11
N GLY A 810 7.17 7.48 27.09
CA GLY A 810 7.94 6.28 26.69
C GLY A 810 7.56 5.04 27.46
N GLY A 811 7.46 5.12 28.80
CA GLY A 811 7.06 3.99 29.64
C GLY A 811 5.59 3.56 29.43
N GLN A 812 4.68 4.47 29.10
CA GLN A 812 3.29 4.15 28.74
C GLN A 812 3.23 3.39 27.42
N ARG A 813 3.97 3.83 26.38
CA ARG A 813 4.08 3.11 25.11
C ARG A 813 4.61 1.70 25.31
N GLN A 814 5.67 1.56 26.09
CA GLN A 814 6.28 0.26 26.36
C GLN A 814 5.33 -0.70 27.11
N ARG A 815 4.53 -0.20 28.09
CA ARG A 815 3.51 -0.98 28.77
C ARG A 815 2.37 -1.42 27.84
N ILE A 816 1.98 -0.62 26.85
CA ILE A 816 1.02 -1.04 25.82
C ILE A 816 1.60 -2.15 24.95
N ALA A 817 2.87 -2.08 24.59
CA ALA A 817 3.55 -3.13 23.84
C ALA A 817 3.65 -4.43 24.65
N LEU A 818 3.92 -4.32 25.96
CA LEU A 818 3.88 -5.47 26.87
C LEU A 818 2.45 -6.05 26.99
N ALA A 819 1.41 -5.22 26.97
CA ALA A 819 0.03 -5.72 26.96
C ALA A 819 -0.26 -6.54 25.68
N ARG A 820 0.28 -6.18 24.52
CA ARG A 820 0.23 -7.01 23.30
C ARG A 820 0.86 -8.38 23.51
N LEU A 821 2.02 -8.42 24.16
CA LEU A 821 2.72 -9.68 24.47
C LEU A 821 1.88 -10.58 25.38
N PHE A 822 1.32 -10.00 26.45
CA PHE A 822 0.52 -10.75 27.43
C PHE A 822 -0.80 -11.25 26.87
N LEU A 823 -1.35 -10.53 25.89
CA LEU A 823 -2.57 -10.92 25.18
C LEU A 823 -2.34 -12.12 24.25
N SER A 824 -1.11 -12.29 23.76
CA SER A 824 -0.76 -13.35 22.80
C SER A 824 -0.73 -14.73 23.45
N PRO A 825 -1.33 -15.77 22.84
CA PRO A 825 -1.23 -17.16 23.32
C PRO A 825 0.09 -17.85 22.93
N ALA A 826 1.01 -17.15 22.28
CA ALA A 826 2.23 -17.72 21.74
C ALA A 826 3.09 -18.46 22.78
N PRO A 827 3.61 -19.66 22.45
CA PRO A 827 4.46 -20.44 23.36
C PRO A 827 5.88 -19.88 23.48
N ILE A 828 6.31 -19.02 22.57
CA ILE A 828 7.64 -18.39 22.59
C ILE A 828 7.46 -16.88 22.72
N LEU A 829 8.11 -16.29 23.71
CA LEU A 829 8.11 -14.86 23.98
C LEU A 829 9.51 -14.30 23.80
N VAL A 830 9.64 -13.19 23.10
CA VAL A 830 10.91 -12.49 22.87
C VAL A 830 10.76 -11.05 23.34
N LEU A 831 11.58 -10.65 24.28
CA LEU A 831 11.61 -9.31 24.83
C LEU A 831 12.96 -8.65 24.52
N ASP A 832 12.99 -7.70 23.60
CA ASP A 832 14.19 -6.94 23.24
C ASP A 832 14.16 -5.59 23.95
N GLU A 833 14.90 -5.47 25.07
CA GLU A 833 14.96 -4.28 25.93
C GLU A 833 13.59 -3.74 26.38
N ALA A 834 12.61 -4.63 26.53
CA ALA A 834 11.20 -4.31 26.73
C ALA A 834 10.87 -3.58 28.05
N THR A 835 11.84 -3.39 28.95
CA THR A 835 11.66 -2.71 30.24
C THR A 835 12.54 -1.47 30.41
N SER A 836 13.25 -1.04 29.36
CA SER A 836 14.26 0.03 29.44
C SER A 836 13.69 1.40 29.80
N ALA A 837 12.45 1.71 29.42
CA ALA A 837 11.76 2.96 29.70
C ALA A 837 10.86 2.92 30.94
N LEU A 838 10.87 1.82 31.70
CA LEU A 838 10.09 1.66 32.91
C LEU A 838 10.88 2.11 34.15
N ASP A 839 10.17 2.66 35.13
CA ASP A 839 10.70 2.87 36.47
C ASP A 839 10.92 1.51 37.18
N SER A 840 11.75 1.50 38.19
CA SER A 840 12.17 0.26 38.85
C SER A 840 11.03 -0.52 39.53
N GLU A 841 10.01 0.16 40.03
CA GLU A 841 8.85 -0.47 40.66
C GLU A 841 7.96 -1.15 39.63
N THR A 842 7.59 -0.43 38.55
CA THR A 842 6.82 -0.96 37.42
C THR A 842 7.57 -2.10 36.75
N GLU A 843 8.89 -1.96 36.52
CA GLU A 843 9.72 -3.04 35.96
C GLU A 843 9.63 -4.31 36.83
N GLN A 844 9.75 -4.20 38.16
CA GLN A 844 9.67 -5.33 39.06
C GLN A 844 8.30 -6.04 39.02
N GLN A 845 7.21 -5.25 38.94
CA GLN A 845 5.84 -5.80 38.83
C GLN A 845 5.63 -6.52 37.49
N VAL A 846 6.05 -5.92 36.39
CA VAL A 846 5.97 -6.53 35.04
C VAL A 846 6.76 -7.83 35.00
N LEU A 847 7.99 -7.89 35.57
CA LEU A 847 8.81 -9.08 35.61
C LEU A 847 8.18 -10.19 36.47
N GLN A 848 7.53 -9.83 37.57
CA GLN A 848 6.80 -10.81 38.40
C GLN A 848 5.60 -11.38 37.65
N ASN A 849 4.86 -10.56 36.92
CA ASN A 849 3.75 -10.99 36.09
C ASN A 849 4.22 -11.83 34.90
N LEU A 850 5.31 -11.43 34.23
CA LEU A 850 5.95 -12.23 33.18
C LEU A 850 6.31 -13.62 33.69
N GLN A 851 6.88 -13.73 34.88
CA GLN A 851 7.26 -15.01 35.47
C GLN A 851 6.05 -15.94 35.73
N LYS A 852 4.90 -15.38 36.13
CA LYS A 852 3.67 -16.18 36.32
C LYS A 852 3.17 -16.76 35.00
N ILE A 853 3.29 -16.01 33.91
CA ILE A 853 2.82 -16.38 32.57
C ILE A 853 3.82 -17.29 31.87
N SER A 854 5.11 -17.14 32.14
CA SER A 854 6.19 -17.94 31.55
C SER A 854 6.28 -19.38 32.03
N ALA A 855 5.49 -19.77 33.03
CA ALA A 855 5.56 -21.11 33.62
C ALA A 855 5.42 -22.28 32.61
N ASN A 856 4.83 -22.01 31.43
CA ASN A 856 4.71 -22.98 30.33
C ASN A 856 5.12 -22.38 28.97
N ARG A 857 5.88 -21.27 28.95
CA ARG A 857 6.29 -20.57 27.72
C ARG A 857 7.80 -20.35 27.76
N THR A 858 8.44 -20.51 26.62
CA THR A 858 9.86 -20.24 26.46
C THR A 858 10.06 -18.74 26.31
N VAL A 859 10.90 -18.12 27.13
CA VAL A 859 11.14 -16.69 27.16
C VAL A 859 12.58 -16.38 26.78
N PHE A 860 12.78 -15.53 25.77
CA PHE A 860 14.05 -14.91 25.43
C PHE A 860 14.02 -13.44 25.87
N LEU A 861 14.84 -13.08 26.84
CA LEU A 861 14.99 -11.73 27.32
C LEU A 861 16.35 -11.15 26.94
N ILE A 862 16.36 -10.20 26.01
CA ILE A 862 17.54 -9.40 25.71
C ILE A 862 17.54 -8.22 26.69
N ALA A 863 18.52 -8.23 27.60
CA ALA A 863 18.55 -7.27 28.71
C ALA A 863 19.83 -6.44 28.74
N HIS A 864 19.67 -5.15 28.99
CA HIS A 864 20.75 -4.24 29.36
C HIS A 864 20.89 -4.12 30.90
N ARG A 865 19.83 -4.45 31.64
CA ARG A 865 19.82 -4.49 33.10
C ARG A 865 19.95 -5.94 33.60
N PHE A 866 20.77 -6.16 34.65
CA PHE A 866 21.01 -7.51 35.20
C PHE A 866 19.95 -7.98 36.20
N ALA A 867 19.11 -7.09 36.70
CA ALA A 867 18.08 -7.44 37.67
C ALA A 867 17.14 -8.56 37.18
N PRO A 868 16.60 -8.53 35.97
CA PRO A 868 15.78 -9.59 35.42
C PRO A 868 16.51 -10.93 35.23
N LEU A 869 17.81 -10.85 34.93
CA LEU A 869 18.64 -12.04 34.62
C LEU A 869 18.99 -12.92 35.82
N LYS A 870 18.84 -12.42 37.04
CA LYS A 870 19.07 -13.18 38.25
C LYS A 870 18.24 -14.46 38.36
N ARG A 871 17.13 -14.51 37.64
CA ARG A 871 16.15 -15.58 37.63
C ARG A 871 16.15 -16.40 36.32
N ALA A 872 17.06 -16.09 35.40
CA ALA A 872 17.15 -16.82 34.15
C ALA A 872 17.73 -18.22 34.38
N ASP A 873 17.08 -19.20 33.72
CA ASP A 873 17.54 -20.61 33.77
C ASP A 873 18.83 -20.78 32.98
N LEU A 874 18.98 -20.00 31.93
CA LEU A 874 20.16 -19.96 31.07
C LEU A 874 20.45 -18.50 30.66
N ILE A 875 21.70 -18.09 30.78
CA ILE A 875 22.20 -16.82 30.31
C ILE A 875 23.21 -17.09 29.21
N LEU A 876 23.00 -16.42 28.05
CA LEU A 876 23.90 -16.43 26.91
C LEU A 876 24.61 -15.06 26.83
N VAL A 877 25.95 -15.09 26.94
CA VAL A 877 26.76 -13.88 26.84
C VAL A 877 27.34 -13.80 25.43
N LEU A 878 26.88 -12.83 24.66
CA LEU A 878 27.32 -12.61 23.28
C LEU A 878 28.45 -11.58 23.23
N GLU A 879 29.53 -11.91 22.53
CA GLU A 879 30.61 -11.01 22.20
C GLU A 879 31.04 -11.18 20.72
N GLN A 880 31.06 -10.11 19.97
CA GLN A 880 31.49 -10.09 18.55
C GLN A 880 30.85 -11.18 17.67
N GLY A 881 29.59 -11.54 17.94
CA GLY A 881 28.82 -12.50 17.17
C GLY A 881 28.98 -13.96 17.57
N VAL A 882 29.67 -14.27 18.69
CA VAL A 882 29.81 -15.61 19.24
C VAL A 882 29.24 -15.65 20.66
N ILE A 883 28.86 -16.85 21.15
CA ILE A 883 28.54 -17.07 22.54
C ILE A 883 29.87 -17.24 23.30
N ALA A 884 30.26 -16.22 24.07
CA ALA A 884 31.50 -16.23 24.85
C ALA A 884 31.34 -17.04 26.13
N GLU A 885 30.18 -16.88 26.81
CA GLU A 885 29.89 -17.58 28.07
C GLU A 885 28.42 -18.01 28.08
N ARG A 886 28.14 -19.10 28.79
CA ARG A 886 26.78 -19.59 29.05
C ARG A 886 26.70 -20.24 30.44
N GLY A 887 25.57 -20.08 31.11
CA GLY A 887 25.32 -20.65 32.41
C GLY A 887 24.25 -19.88 33.18
N THR A 888 24.04 -20.21 34.43
CA THR A 888 23.15 -19.48 35.35
C THR A 888 23.85 -18.22 35.88
N HIS A 889 23.07 -17.31 36.47
CA HIS A 889 23.62 -16.09 37.09
C HIS A 889 24.72 -16.38 38.11
N ALA A 890 24.51 -17.39 38.95
CA ALA A 890 25.46 -17.76 40.01
C ALA A 890 26.76 -18.35 39.44
N GLU A 891 26.66 -19.23 38.45
CA GLU A 891 27.82 -19.84 37.78
C GLU A 891 28.66 -18.80 37.05
N LEU A 892 28.05 -17.91 36.30
CA LEU A 892 28.74 -16.86 35.54
C LEU A 892 29.43 -15.83 36.45
N LEU A 893 28.86 -15.53 37.60
CA LEU A 893 29.53 -14.69 38.60
C LEU A 893 30.75 -15.38 39.22
N GLN A 894 30.71 -16.70 39.44
CA GLN A 894 31.86 -17.47 39.98
C GLN A 894 32.99 -17.60 38.97
N GLN A 895 32.67 -17.68 37.66
CA GLN A 895 33.65 -17.74 36.57
C GLN A 895 34.47 -16.45 36.44
N LYS A 896 33.98 -15.31 36.95
CA LYS A 896 34.62 -13.98 36.89
C LYS A 896 35.04 -13.56 35.45
N GLY A 897 34.27 -13.97 34.47
CA GLY A 897 34.52 -13.70 33.06
C GLY A 897 33.89 -12.40 32.56
N LEU A 898 33.45 -12.39 31.28
CA LEU A 898 32.83 -11.25 30.64
C LEU A 898 31.52 -10.83 31.31
N TYR A 899 30.69 -11.80 31.69
CA TYR A 899 29.43 -11.56 32.42
C TYR A 899 29.67 -10.80 33.74
N TRP A 900 30.66 -11.25 34.53
CA TRP A 900 31.02 -10.62 35.79
C TRP A 900 31.51 -9.17 35.55
N SER A 901 32.33 -8.95 34.51
CA SER A 901 32.84 -7.61 34.19
C SER A 901 31.71 -6.64 33.78
N LEU A 902 30.73 -7.12 33.01
CA LEU A 902 29.56 -6.34 32.62
C LEU A 902 28.66 -6.04 33.85
N TYR A 903 28.46 -7.03 34.72
CA TYR A 903 27.69 -6.90 35.96
C TYR A 903 28.31 -5.88 36.93
N GLN A 904 29.60 -5.94 37.15
CA GLN A 904 30.32 -5.00 37.99
C GLN A 904 30.26 -3.54 37.49
N ARG A 905 30.43 -3.36 36.20
CA ARG A 905 30.33 -2.01 35.59
C ARG A 905 28.96 -1.41 35.81
N GLN A 906 27.90 -2.20 35.77
CA GLN A 906 26.55 -1.69 36.01
C GLN A 906 26.34 -1.38 37.49
N GLN A 907 26.87 -2.21 38.41
CA GLN A 907 26.79 -1.90 39.83
C GLN A 907 27.61 -0.68 40.26
N ALA A 908 28.73 -0.43 39.59
CA ALA A 908 29.55 0.77 39.84
C ALA A 908 28.90 2.07 39.29
N ASN A 909 27.94 1.99 38.41
CA ASN A 909 27.21 3.12 37.86
C ASN A 909 25.85 3.38 38.54
N ILE A 910 25.48 2.56 39.56
CA ILE A 910 24.34 2.73 40.44
C ILE A 910 24.83 3.28 41.78
#